data_1411faa7b7c136fbf2da198c2ebb4afc
#
_entry.id   1411faa7b7c136fbf2da198c2ebb4afc
#
_cell.length_a   1.000
_cell.length_b   1.000
_cell.length_c   1.000
_cell.angle_alpha   90.00
_cell.angle_beta   90.00
_cell.angle_gamma   90.00
#
_symmetry.space_group_name_H-M   'P 1'
#
loop_
_entity.id
_entity.type
_entity.pdbx_description
1 polymer ?
#
loop_
_entity_poly.entity_id
_entity_poly.type
_entity_poly.pdbx_seq_one_letter_code
_entity_poly.pdbx_strand_id
1 'polypeptide(L)'
;MNNRWGRMRRALTGGPVDSRQLAATSLPKRYALPLLGSDGISSVAYAADEVILILAVAGAGALTYSPWVGFAIAVVGLVIVGTYRYNIRQVAAEGDFALVRRKLGRRPAVVLGASVLLDYVLTVAVSMSSAATFITALFPQLQGFRAGIAVTLIVVLSVVCLRGVQLMGRLAHWPLYIFLALLGITLVYGLLQAFTGTLARAESAGYTLTPETPHASLDGVFLVLLLSRSFSAGAVALSGVSTISNSVRFFKAPKQRNAALTLMLMIVITGVLLVSILYLARQSGVQLVQNPSRYLSADPSSPNQPIHQKPALYQVAFAVYGNDLIPTLLALATVAVLVIASLTAFIGFPMGASAIADRHYLPHRLRSVDSTGLYSNGVILLGVISVLFTVLFAADVFALIQLYVVGMCTSMLLTQVAVVRFRLRKLRITLKPSARRKLARDITVSAVGVVVTALVLVTVVGTKFLAGAWLSLTFILLLSEVMLMTRRHYARVDKLTEIPLDQEAAADAAALPSRVHAVVYIERVRQPALRALAYARAARPSTIEALTVNNDRQLLATVKERWDMLHIPVQLSVIDSPYRDTVSSVLDYVRRKRKKSPRDVVVVYLPEFVVAHWWQEILHRRTVRRLKKALLHEPGVATATVPWALHAAETQPGETVAPTQPPSSEEPPTHRVHRLALYRGKTGAT
;
A
#
# COMPACT_ATOMS: atom_id res chain seq x y z
N MET A 1 -4.17 -31.03 0.85
CA MET A 1 -4.25 -29.80 1.69
C MET A 1 -5.59 -29.11 1.47
N ASN A 2 -6.35 -29.07 2.51
CA ASN A 2 -7.79 -29.02 2.54
C ASN A 2 -8.51 -27.93 1.76
N ASN A 3 -9.52 -28.34 1.05
CA ASN A 3 -10.55 -27.56 0.34
C ASN A 3 -11.21 -26.43 1.19
N ARG A 4 -11.05 -26.39 2.52
CA ARG A 4 -11.58 -25.33 3.40
C ARG A 4 -10.75 -24.03 3.31
N TRP A 5 -9.41 -24.10 3.35
CA TRP A 5 -8.54 -22.93 3.15
C TRP A 5 -8.63 -22.39 1.73
N GLY A 6 -8.71 -23.28 0.74
CA GLY A 6 -8.94 -22.89 -0.66
C GLY A 6 -10.34 -22.29 -0.87
N ARG A 7 -11.38 -22.78 -0.16
CA ARG A 7 -12.73 -22.18 -0.17
C ARG A 7 -12.76 -20.86 0.58
N MET A 8 -12.15 -20.77 1.75
CA MET A 8 -12.07 -19.53 2.54
C MET A 8 -11.24 -18.47 1.80
N ARG A 9 -10.12 -18.84 1.18
CA ARG A 9 -9.35 -17.94 0.31
C ARG A 9 -10.18 -17.49 -0.90
N ARG A 10 -10.88 -18.38 -1.60
CA ARG A 10 -11.77 -18.01 -2.71
C ARG A 10 -12.97 -17.16 -2.26
N ALA A 11 -13.50 -17.40 -1.06
CA ALA A 11 -14.54 -16.56 -0.48
C ALA A 11 -14.02 -15.16 -0.12
N LEU A 12 -12.76 -15.05 0.28
CA LEU A 12 -12.11 -13.77 0.61
C LEU A 12 -11.56 -13.03 -0.62
N THR A 13 -10.98 -13.73 -1.59
CA THR A 13 -10.28 -13.12 -2.73
C THR A 13 -11.00 -13.20 -4.06
N GLY A 14 -12.16 -13.83 -4.14
CA GLY A 14 -12.89 -14.03 -5.41
C GLY A 14 -12.31 -15.17 -6.28
N GLY A 15 -12.94 -15.42 -7.43
CA GLY A 15 -12.51 -16.44 -8.41
C GLY A 15 -11.40 -15.94 -9.34
N PRO A 16 -10.65 -16.84 -10.01
CA PRO A 16 -9.63 -16.48 -10.98
C PRO A 16 -10.26 -15.74 -12.18
N VAL A 17 -9.58 -14.65 -12.62
CA VAL A 17 -10.01 -13.81 -13.75
C VAL A 17 -9.03 -13.98 -14.89
N ASP A 18 -9.53 -14.15 -16.13
CA ASP A 18 -8.69 -14.26 -17.32
C ASP A 18 -7.91 -12.97 -17.57
N SER A 19 -6.60 -13.08 -17.79
CA SER A 19 -5.69 -11.97 -18.04
C SER A 19 -6.11 -11.12 -19.25
N ARG A 20 -6.84 -11.71 -20.22
CA ARG A 20 -7.38 -11.00 -21.39
C ARG A 20 -8.49 -10.00 -21.03
N GLN A 21 -9.25 -10.27 -19.97
CA GLN A 21 -10.34 -9.39 -19.49
C GLN A 21 -9.80 -8.20 -18.68
N LEU A 22 -8.63 -8.32 -18.09
CA LEU A 22 -7.98 -7.25 -17.31
C LEU A 22 -7.52 -6.06 -18.17
N ALA A 23 -7.20 -6.29 -19.44
CA ALA A 23 -6.74 -5.25 -20.37
C ALA A 23 -7.84 -4.30 -20.86
N ALA A 24 -9.13 -4.63 -20.68
CA ALA A 24 -10.27 -3.95 -21.27
C ALA A 24 -10.96 -2.89 -20.39
N THR A 25 -10.52 -2.68 -19.13
CA THR A 25 -11.19 -1.79 -18.17
C THR A 25 -10.79 -0.32 -18.35
N SER A 26 -11.44 0.38 -19.29
CA SER A 26 -11.39 1.84 -19.36
C SER A 26 -12.59 2.45 -18.62
N LEU A 27 -12.33 3.45 -17.74
CA LEU A 27 -13.36 4.14 -16.96
C LEU A 27 -14.08 5.21 -17.82
N PRO A 28 -15.41 5.12 -18.01
CA PRO A 28 -16.22 6.19 -18.57
C PRO A 28 -16.17 7.44 -17.67
N LYS A 29 -16.38 8.63 -18.27
CA LYS A 29 -16.32 9.93 -17.55
C LYS A 29 -17.20 9.99 -16.30
N ARG A 30 -18.42 9.43 -16.37
CA ARG A 30 -19.40 9.42 -15.28
C ARG A 30 -18.94 8.65 -14.03
N TYR A 31 -17.98 7.71 -14.18
CA TYR A 31 -17.40 6.97 -13.07
C TYR A 31 -16.03 7.51 -12.63
N ALA A 32 -15.38 8.32 -13.48
CA ALA A 32 -14.04 8.80 -13.21
C ALA A 32 -13.99 9.83 -12.08
N LEU A 33 -14.94 10.77 -12.04
CA LEU A 33 -15.03 11.76 -10.96
C LEU A 33 -15.36 11.09 -9.61
N PRO A 34 -16.39 10.23 -9.48
CA PRO A 34 -16.66 9.54 -8.24
C PRO A 34 -15.52 8.62 -7.77
N LEU A 35 -14.85 7.93 -8.70
CA LEU A 35 -13.83 6.96 -8.33
C LEU A 35 -12.45 7.58 -8.06
N LEU A 36 -12.10 8.68 -8.74
CA LEU A 36 -10.74 9.25 -8.67
C LEU A 36 -10.71 10.66 -8.08
N GLY A 37 -11.84 11.37 -8.07
CA GLY A 37 -11.96 12.71 -7.52
C GLY A 37 -12.66 12.78 -6.17
N SER A 38 -13.18 11.65 -5.66
CA SER A 38 -13.87 11.60 -4.36
C SER A 38 -12.97 12.02 -3.20
N ASP A 39 -11.69 11.71 -3.24
CA ASP A 39 -10.72 12.09 -2.23
C ASP A 39 -10.64 13.62 -2.06
N GLY A 40 -10.47 14.38 -3.16
CA GLY A 40 -10.46 15.84 -3.10
C GLY A 40 -11.82 16.46 -2.72
N ILE A 41 -12.95 15.84 -3.10
CA ILE A 41 -14.28 16.38 -2.78
C ILE A 41 -14.65 16.06 -1.32
N SER A 42 -14.36 14.84 -0.85
CA SER A 42 -14.68 14.46 0.54
C SER A 42 -13.81 15.18 1.58
N SER A 43 -12.63 15.66 1.18
CA SER A 43 -11.74 16.40 2.08
C SER A 43 -12.37 17.69 2.61
N VAL A 44 -13.37 18.24 1.94
CA VAL A 44 -14.13 19.40 2.42
C VAL A 44 -14.78 19.15 3.78
N ALA A 45 -15.16 17.88 4.07
CA ALA A 45 -15.82 17.50 5.31
C ALA A 45 -14.95 17.70 6.55
N TYR A 46 -13.61 17.59 6.41
CA TYR A 46 -12.66 17.80 7.51
C TYR A 46 -11.77 19.03 7.32
N ALA A 47 -11.61 19.53 6.09
CA ALA A 47 -10.80 20.72 5.84
C ALA A 47 -11.43 21.99 6.45
N ALA A 48 -12.76 22.08 6.48
CA ALA A 48 -13.46 23.16 7.13
C ALA A 48 -13.23 23.17 8.65
N ASP A 49 -13.31 21.99 9.28
CA ASP A 49 -13.04 21.79 10.71
C ASP A 49 -11.61 22.25 11.04
N GLU A 50 -10.63 21.86 10.23
CA GLU A 50 -9.22 22.20 10.40
C GLU A 50 -8.97 23.73 10.37
N VAL A 51 -9.62 24.43 9.44
CA VAL A 51 -9.52 25.90 9.34
C VAL A 51 -10.09 26.55 10.59
N ILE A 52 -11.26 26.12 11.05
CA ILE A 52 -11.95 26.65 12.23
C ILE A 52 -11.14 26.37 13.50
N LEU A 53 -10.68 25.13 13.68
CA LEU A 53 -9.87 24.70 14.83
C LEU A 53 -8.62 25.56 15.03
N ILE A 54 -7.91 25.88 13.95
CA ILE A 54 -6.71 26.71 14.04
C ILE A 54 -7.04 28.18 14.34
N LEU A 55 -8.10 28.72 13.74
CA LEU A 55 -8.51 30.11 14.01
C LEU A 55 -9.04 30.28 15.43
N ALA A 56 -9.73 29.28 15.97
CA ALA A 56 -10.29 29.28 17.32
C ALA A 56 -9.21 29.45 18.42
N VAL A 57 -7.95 29.06 18.15
CA VAL A 57 -6.82 29.26 19.08
C VAL A 57 -6.68 30.71 19.52
N ALA A 58 -6.98 31.67 18.62
CA ALA A 58 -6.94 33.11 18.92
C ALA A 58 -8.30 33.70 19.35
N GLY A 59 -9.32 32.84 19.56
CA GLY A 59 -10.64 33.24 20.02
C GLY A 59 -11.65 33.47 18.89
N ALA A 60 -12.90 33.79 19.28
CA ALA A 60 -14.05 33.92 18.37
C ALA A 60 -13.86 35.02 17.30
N GLY A 61 -13.14 36.10 17.61
CA GLY A 61 -12.86 37.18 16.65
C GLY A 61 -12.08 36.71 15.43
N ALA A 62 -11.16 35.72 15.59
CA ALA A 62 -10.37 35.19 14.48
C ALA A 62 -11.19 34.33 13.52
N LEU A 63 -12.32 33.74 13.95
CA LEU A 63 -13.21 32.95 13.10
C LEU A 63 -13.81 33.80 11.97
N THR A 64 -13.83 35.13 12.07
CA THR A 64 -14.28 36.02 11.01
C THR A 64 -13.45 35.91 9.73
N TYR A 65 -12.21 35.47 9.83
CA TYR A 65 -11.30 35.27 8.69
C TYR A 65 -11.48 33.94 7.99
N SER A 66 -12.29 33.00 8.52
CA SER A 66 -12.42 31.65 7.96
C SER A 66 -12.83 31.60 6.47
N PRO A 67 -13.78 32.42 5.93
CA PRO A 67 -14.11 32.40 4.53
C PRO A 67 -12.96 32.89 3.62
N TRP A 68 -12.18 33.84 4.10
CA TRP A 68 -11.01 34.38 3.39
C TRP A 68 -9.89 33.35 3.26
N VAL A 69 -9.66 32.57 4.31
CA VAL A 69 -8.74 31.46 4.29
C VAL A 69 -9.23 30.39 3.29
N GLY A 70 -10.51 30.05 3.32
CA GLY A 70 -11.12 29.12 2.35
C GLY A 70 -10.97 29.62 0.90
N PHE A 71 -11.21 30.92 0.65
CA PHE A 71 -11.03 31.54 -0.65
C PHE A 71 -9.55 31.47 -1.11
N ALA A 72 -8.59 31.77 -0.23
CA ALA A 72 -7.18 31.64 -0.54
C ALA A 72 -6.79 30.21 -0.93
N ILE A 73 -7.30 29.19 -0.20
CA ILE A 73 -7.10 27.77 -0.52
C ILE A 73 -7.68 27.43 -1.89
N ALA A 74 -8.90 27.90 -2.19
CA ALA A 74 -9.56 27.65 -3.48
C ALA A 74 -8.78 28.30 -4.65
N VAL A 75 -8.30 29.53 -4.50
CA VAL A 75 -7.49 30.23 -5.51
C VAL A 75 -6.17 29.51 -5.74
N VAL A 76 -5.46 29.15 -4.68
CA VAL A 76 -4.18 28.40 -4.76
C VAL A 76 -4.42 27.05 -5.43
N GLY A 77 -5.49 26.36 -5.08
CA GLY A 77 -5.89 25.09 -5.70
C GLY A 77 -6.16 25.24 -7.20
N LEU A 78 -6.88 26.28 -7.62
CA LEU A 78 -7.12 26.57 -9.04
C LEU A 78 -5.82 26.85 -9.80
N VAL A 79 -4.88 27.60 -9.21
CA VAL A 79 -3.56 27.84 -9.81
C VAL A 79 -2.77 26.55 -9.95
N ILE A 80 -2.67 25.74 -8.90
CA ILE A 80 -1.96 24.47 -8.93
C ILE A 80 -2.56 23.54 -9.98
N VAL A 81 -3.89 23.33 -9.98
CA VAL A 81 -4.57 22.47 -10.93
C VAL A 81 -4.52 23.01 -12.34
N GLY A 82 -4.64 24.32 -12.52
CA GLY A 82 -4.45 24.98 -13.81
C GLY A 82 -3.08 24.65 -14.43
N THR A 83 -2.02 24.65 -13.61
CA THR A 83 -0.66 24.27 -14.06
C THR A 83 -0.54 22.75 -14.27
N TYR A 84 -1.15 21.93 -13.42
CA TYR A 84 -1.15 20.47 -13.57
C TYR A 84 -1.81 19.99 -14.86
N ARG A 85 -2.82 20.67 -15.37
CA ARG A 85 -3.44 20.40 -16.68
C ARG A 85 -2.41 20.33 -17.81
N TYR A 86 -1.41 21.20 -17.77
CA TYR A 86 -0.30 21.16 -18.73
C TYR A 86 0.68 20.00 -18.48
N ASN A 87 0.78 19.55 -17.24
CA ASN A 87 1.71 18.51 -16.82
C ASN A 87 1.17 17.10 -17.11
N ILE A 88 -0.14 16.88 -17.03
CA ILE A 88 -0.81 15.60 -17.26
C ILE A 88 -0.36 14.91 -18.55
N ARG A 89 -0.13 15.66 -19.63
CA ARG A 89 0.34 15.10 -20.90
C ARG A 89 1.69 14.41 -20.82
N GLN A 90 2.55 14.87 -19.92
CA GLN A 90 3.89 14.32 -19.73
C GLN A 90 3.89 13.16 -18.73
N VAL A 91 3.14 13.32 -17.64
CA VAL A 91 3.00 12.31 -16.59
C VAL A 91 2.29 11.06 -17.10
N ALA A 92 1.23 11.22 -17.90
CA ALA A 92 0.44 10.12 -18.42
C ALA A 92 1.24 9.10 -19.24
N ALA A 93 2.34 9.52 -19.87
CA ALA A 93 3.15 8.65 -20.71
C ALA A 93 4.02 7.68 -19.89
N GLU A 94 4.50 8.07 -18.69
CA GLU A 94 5.54 7.34 -17.97
C GLU A 94 5.24 7.10 -16.47
N GLY A 95 4.26 7.81 -15.91
CA GLY A 95 4.01 7.92 -14.48
C GLY A 95 5.03 8.82 -13.75
N ASP A 96 4.64 9.37 -12.59
CA ASP A 96 5.41 10.37 -11.85
C ASP A 96 6.79 9.86 -11.45
N PHE A 97 6.88 8.67 -10.90
CA PHE A 97 8.15 8.08 -10.44
C PHE A 97 9.18 7.93 -11.59
N ALA A 98 8.71 7.43 -12.75
CA ALA A 98 9.60 7.25 -13.91
C ALA A 98 10.06 8.57 -14.48
N LEU A 99 9.16 9.55 -14.57
CA LEU A 99 9.46 10.90 -15.05
C LEU A 99 10.50 11.57 -14.16
N VAL A 100 10.29 11.59 -12.84
CA VAL A 100 11.22 12.20 -11.88
C VAL A 100 12.57 11.49 -11.91
N ARG A 101 12.60 10.16 -11.95
CA ARG A 101 13.84 9.39 -12.04
C ARG A 101 14.65 9.75 -13.28
N ARG A 102 14.01 9.90 -14.44
CA ARG A 102 14.68 10.22 -15.71
C ARG A 102 15.16 11.67 -15.76
N LYS A 103 14.43 12.60 -15.14
CA LYS A 103 14.70 14.03 -15.26
C LYS A 103 15.46 14.64 -14.09
N LEU A 104 15.22 14.19 -12.87
CA LEU A 104 15.85 14.69 -11.65
C LEU A 104 16.88 13.72 -11.06
N GLY A 105 16.80 12.43 -11.41
CA GLY A 105 17.72 11.40 -10.93
C GLY A 105 17.10 10.46 -9.87
N ARG A 106 17.96 9.61 -9.29
CA ARG A 106 17.53 8.51 -8.41
C ARG A 106 16.99 9.00 -7.06
N ARG A 107 17.71 9.88 -6.36
CA ARG A 107 17.33 10.37 -5.03
C ARG A 107 15.99 11.10 -5.02
N PRO A 108 15.74 12.11 -5.87
CA PRO A 108 14.42 12.77 -5.93
C PRO A 108 13.27 11.81 -6.30
N ALA A 109 13.53 10.81 -7.15
CA ALA A 109 12.51 9.83 -7.50
C ALA A 109 12.10 8.95 -6.32
N VAL A 110 13.07 8.55 -5.48
CA VAL A 110 12.79 7.74 -4.30
C VAL A 110 12.03 8.56 -3.26
N VAL A 111 12.40 9.82 -3.04
CA VAL A 111 11.66 10.75 -2.17
C VAL A 111 10.22 10.92 -2.67
N LEU A 112 10.01 11.13 -3.97
CA LEU A 112 8.67 11.18 -4.56
C LEU A 112 7.91 9.88 -4.31
N GLY A 113 8.54 8.72 -4.57
CA GLY A 113 7.90 7.42 -4.35
C GLY A 113 7.48 7.21 -2.91
N ALA A 114 8.35 7.53 -1.95
CA ALA A 114 8.06 7.48 -0.53
C ALA A 114 6.91 8.42 -0.14
N SER A 115 6.93 9.68 -0.65
CA SER A 115 5.89 10.68 -0.40
C SER A 115 4.52 10.22 -0.93
N VAL A 116 4.45 9.66 -2.15
CA VAL A 116 3.19 9.17 -2.74
C VAL A 116 2.65 7.95 -1.99
N LEU A 117 3.52 7.04 -1.56
CA LEU A 117 3.09 5.88 -0.78
C LEU A 117 2.56 6.30 0.60
N LEU A 118 3.23 7.24 1.26
CA LEU A 118 2.77 7.81 2.53
C LEU A 118 1.45 8.56 2.36
N ASP A 119 1.30 9.33 1.28
CA ASP A 119 0.07 10.05 0.91
C ASP A 119 -1.14 9.09 0.86
N TYR A 120 -1.02 7.94 0.18
CA TYR A 120 -2.10 6.94 0.14
C TYR A 120 -2.42 6.32 1.50
N VAL A 121 -1.40 6.03 2.33
CA VAL A 121 -1.61 5.49 3.69
C VAL A 121 -2.39 6.49 4.54
N LEU A 122 -1.98 7.76 4.50
CA LEU A 122 -2.61 8.82 5.30
C LEU A 122 -3.99 9.19 4.75
N THR A 123 -4.23 9.11 3.43
CA THR A 123 -5.57 9.25 2.84
C THR A 123 -6.55 8.26 3.48
N VAL A 124 -6.15 6.98 3.62
CA VAL A 124 -7.01 5.99 4.28
C VAL A 124 -7.19 6.29 5.76
N ALA A 125 -6.10 6.57 6.49
CA ALA A 125 -6.14 6.82 7.92
C ALA A 125 -7.00 8.07 8.26
N VAL A 126 -6.81 9.19 7.54
CA VAL A 126 -7.57 10.44 7.72
C VAL A 126 -9.05 10.23 7.38
N SER A 127 -9.34 9.67 6.20
CA SER A 127 -10.73 9.50 5.75
C SER A 127 -11.51 8.57 6.66
N MET A 128 -10.91 7.46 7.14
CA MET A 128 -11.61 6.53 8.04
C MET A 128 -11.72 7.07 9.46
N SER A 129 -10.73 7.84 9.95
CA SER A 129 -10.82 8.54 11.22
C SER A 129 -11.88 9.64 11.18
N SER A 130 -11.98 10.39 10.08
CA SER A 130 -13.04 11.37 9.85
C SER A 130 -14.42 10.71 9.78
N ALA A 131 -14.56 9.58 9.05
CA ALA A 131 -15.80 8.81 9.04
C ALA A 131 -16.21 8.35 10.43
N ALA A 132 -15.26 7.89 11.26
CA ALA A 132 -15.52 7.53 12.65
C ALA A 132 -15.97 8.74 13.48
N THR A 133 -15.42 9.95 13.22
CA THR A 133 -15.85 11.18 13.89
C THR A 133 -17.30 11.53 13.54
N PHE A 134 -17.73 11.39 12.28
CA PHE A 134 -19.14 11.58 11.90
C PHE A 134 -20.06 10.52 12.52
N ILE A 135 -19.64 9.24 12.59
CA ILE A 135 -20.39 8.17 13.24
C ILE A 135 -20.57 8.46 14.75
N THR A 136 -19.50 8.87 15.43
CA THR A 136 -19.56 9.20 16.85
C THR A 136 -20.33 10.49 17.14
N ALA A 137 -20.41 11.41 16.18
CA ALA A 137 -21.27 12.59 16.27
C ALA A 137 -22.77 12.21 16.21
N LEU A 138 -23.14 11.17 15.44
CA LEU A 138 -24.50 10.64 15.38
C LEU A 138 -24.84 9.76 16.59
N PHE A 139 -23.85 9.02 17.10
CA PHE A 139 -23.99 8.10 18.23
C PHE A 139 -23.01 8.43 19.35
N PRO A 140 -23.29 9.41 20.21
CA PRO A 140 -22.37 9.86 21.26
C PRO A 140 -21.87 8.77 22.20
N GLN A 141 -22.67 7.70 22.38
CA GLN A 141 -22.32 6.54 23.21
C GLN A 141 -21.08 5.78 22.67
N LEU A 142 -20.77 5.92 21.39
CA LEU A 142 -19.64 5.26 20.72
C LEU A 142 -18.35 6.10 20.74
N GLN A 143 -18.32 7.24 21.40
CA GLN A 143 -17.19 8.18 21.34
C GLN A 143 -15.88 7.56 21.86
N GLY A 144 -15.95 6.77 22.94
CA GLY A 144 -14.78 6.03 23.46
C GLY A 144 -14.23 4.99 22.51
N PHE A 145 -14.99 4.57 21.48
CA PHE A 145 -14.61 3.55 20.49
C PHE A 145 -14.21 4.12 19.14
N ARG A 146 -13.99 5.43 19.00
CA ARG A 146 -13.68 6.11 17.74
C ARG A 146 -12.53 5.42 16.97
N ALA A 147 -11.41 5.12 17.64
CA ALA A 147 -10.29 4.41 17.02
C ALA A 147 -10.67 3.00 16.56
N GLY A 148 -11.46 2.26 17.37
CA GLY A 148 -11.96 0.93 17.01
C GLY A 148 -12.88 0.96 15.79
N ILE A 149 -13.76 1.97 15.68
CA ILE A 149 -14.62 2.18 14.50
C ILE A 149 -13.78 2.43 13.26
N ALA A 150 -12.80 3.35 13.32
CA ALA A 150 -11.93 3.65 12.20
C ALA A 150 -11.14 2.42 11.73
N VAL A 151 -10.57 1.65 12.67
CA VAL A 151 -9.86 0.39 12.37
C VAL A 151 -10.79 -0.63 11.72
N THR A 152 -12.00 -0.80 12.25
CA THR A 152 -13.00 -1.72 11.69
C THR A 152 -13.34 -1.34 10.25
N LEU A 153 -13.56 -0.05 9.96
CA LEU A 153 -13.82 0.44 8.61
C LEU A 153 -12.65 0.13 7.66
N ILE A 154 -11.38 0.34 8.11
CA ILE A 154 -10.19 0.02 7.30
C ILE A 154 -10.12 -1.49 7.01
N VAL A 155 -10.33 -2.33 8.02
CA VAL A 155 -10.28 -3.80 7.86
C VAL A 155 -11.38 -4.29 6.91
N VAL A 156 -12.62 -3.84 7.12
CA VAL A 156 -13.75 -4.18 6.24
C VAL A 156 -13.46 -3.77 4.81
N LEU A 157 -13.01 -2.52 4.58
CA LEU A 157 -12.69 -2.03 3.25
C LEU A 157 -11.54 -2.84 2.62
N SER A 158 -10.51 -3.18 3.40
CA SER A 158 -9.38 -4.02 2.94
C SER A 158 -9.88 -5.39 2.46
N VAL A 159 -10.73 -6.06 3.24
CA VAL A 159 -11.33 -7.36 2.88
C VAL A 159 -12.19 -7.25 1.63
N VAL A 160 -12.98 -6.18 1.51
CA VAL A 160 -13.83 -5.96 0.34
C VAL A 160 -12.97 -5.69 -0.90
N CYS A 161 -11.88 -4.90 -0.79
CA CYS A 161 -10.94 -4.66 -1.89
C CYS A 161 -10.24 -5.94 -2.37
N LEU A 162 -9.95 -6.89 -1.47
CA LEU A 162 -9.40 -8.19 -1.83
C LEU A 162 -10.36 -9.07 -2.64
N ARG A 163 -11.68 -8.83 -2.58
CA ARG A 163 -12.68 -9.55 -3.39
C ARG A 163 -12.79 -9.05 -4.83
N GLY A 164 -12.27 -7.87 -5.14
CA GLY A 164 -12.26 -7.32 -6.50
C GLY A 164 -12.80 -5.90 -6.57
N VAL A 165 -12.01 -5.02 -7.13
CA VAL A 165 -12.31 -3.59 -7.29
C VAL A 165 -13.46 -3.32 -8.28
N GLN A 166 -13.78 -4.27 -9.18
CA GLN A 166 -14.80 -4.07 -10.22
C GLN A 166 -16.21 -3.90 -9.65
N LEU A 167 -16.56 -4.62 -8.60
CA LEU A 167 -17.86 -4.50 -7.93
C LEU A 167 -18.03 -3.12 -7.29
N MET A 168 -16.97 -2.61 -6.70
CA MET A 168 -16.98 -1.32 -6.02
C MET A 168 -17.06 -0.14 -6.97
N GLY A 169 -16.42 -0.21 -8.14
CA GLY A 169 -16.48 0.85 -9.14
C GLY A 169 -17.89 1.15 -9.63
N ARG A 170 -18.79 0.16 -9.64
CA ARG A 170 -20.20 0.34 -10.01
C ARG A 170 -21.05 0.93 -8.89
N LEU A 171 -20.73 0.63 -7.64
CA LEU A 171 -21.50 1.13 -6.47
C LEU A 171 -20.96 2.48 -5.97
N ALA A 172 -19.68 2.79 -6.21
CA ALA A 172 -18.99 3.95 -5.67
C ALA A 172 -19.50 5.32 -6.19
N HIS A 173 -20.22 5.37 -7.31
CA HIS A 173 -20.65 6.65 -7.87
C HIS A 173 -21.89 7.24 -7.17
N TRP A 174 -22.82 6.43 -6.69
CA TRP A 174 -24.02 6.90 -6.04
C TRP A 174 -23.77 7.72 -4.79
N PRO A 175 -22.94 7.27 -3.83
CA PRO A 175 -22.69 8.03 -2.60
C PRO A 175 -22.09 9.41 -2.85
N LEU A 176 -21.19 9.58 -3.83
CA LEU A 176 -20.65 10.89 -4.15
C LEU A 176 -21.73 11.83 -4.67
N TYR A 177 -22.60 11.37 -5.60
CA TYR A 177 -23.64 12.22 -6.14
C TYR A 177 -24.72 12.54 -5.10
N ILE A 178 -25.07 11.58 -4.23
CA ILE A 178 -25.99 11.82 -3.10
C ILE A 178 -25.39 12.87 -2.15
N PHE A 179 -24.11 12.72 -1.78
CA PHE A 179 -23.41 13.70 -0.94
C PHE A 179 -23.41 15.09 -1.58
N LEU A 180 -23.05 15.20 -2.88
CA LEU A 180 -23.02 16.47 -3.58
C LEU A 180 -24.41 17.12 -3.69
N ALA A 181 -25.46 16.31 -3.90
CA ALA A 181 -26.83 16.80 -3.97
C ALA A 181 -27.30 17.33 -2.60
N LEU A 182 -27.15 16.50 -1.53
CA LEU A 182 -27.54 16.90 -0.18
C LEU A 182 -26.77 18.13 0.29
N LEU A 183 -25.44 18.11 0.13
CA LEU A 183 -24.59 19.23 0.53
C LEU A 183 -24.89 20.47 -0.34
N GLY A 184 -25.03 20.32 -1.64
CA GLY A 184 -25.36 21.42 -2.56
C GLY A 184 -26.68 22.09 -2.19
N ILE A 185 -27.75 21.32 -1.96
CA ILE A 185 -29.04 21.84 -1.50
C ILE A 185 -28.89 22.56 -0.17
N THR A 186 -28.20 21.94 0.82
CA THR A 186 -27.94 22.53 2.13
C THR A 186 -27.23 23.88 2.01
N LEU A 187 -26.18 23.96 1.21
CA LEU A 187 -25.42 25.20 1.03
C LEU A 187 -26.20 26.27 0.30
N VAL A 188 -26.93 25.93 -0.77
CA VAL A 188 -27.77 26.92 -1.49
C VAL A 188 -28.87 27.47 -0.57
N TYR A 189 -29.57 26.60 0.13
CA TYR A 189 -30.63 27.01 1.07
C TYR A 189 -30.07 27.84 2.24
N GLY A 190 -28.95 27.40 2.82
CA GLY A 190 -28.27 28.14 3.89
C GLY A 190 -27.73 29.49 3.44
N LEU A 191 -27.20 29.62 2.22
CA LEU A 191 -26.79 30.91 1.65
C LEU A 191 -27.99 31.85 1.48
N LEU A 192 -29.13 31.35 0.98
CA LEU A 192 -30.36 32.14 0.88
C LEU A 192 -30.81 32.64 2.26
N GLN A 193 -30.81 31.78 3.27
CA GLN A 193 -31.14 32.18 4.65
C GLN A 193 -30.12 33.19 5.23
N ALA A 194 -28.84 33.03 4.92
CA ALA A 194 -27.83 33.98 5.34
C ALA A 194 -28.02 35.36 4.72
N PHE A 195 -28.43 35.42 3.43
CA PHE A 195 -28.74 36.70 2.74
C PHE A 195 -30.04 37.35 3.25
N THR A 196 -31.03 36.56 3.62
CA THR A 196 -32.29 37.05 4.18
C THR A 196 -32.23 37.32 5.69
N GLY A 197 -31.12 37.00 6.36
CA GLY A 197 -30.95 37.17 7.81
C GLY A 197 -31.74 36.16 8.66
N THR A 198 -32.28 35.09 8.05
CA THR A 198 -33.10 34.06 8.71
C THR A 198 -32.32 32.81 9.14
N LEU A 199 -31.00 32.79 8.92
CA LEU A 199 -30.15 31.66 9.28
C LEU A 199 -30.09 31.52 10.82
N ALA A 200 -30.46 30.35 11.34
CA ALA A 200 -30.37 30.08 12.77
C ALA A 200 -28.92 29.96 13.24
N ARG A 201 -28.70 30.09 14.54
CA ARG A 201 -27.38 29.88 15.15
C ARG A 201 -27.09 28.41 15.31
N ALA A 202 -25.83 28.05 15.15
CA ALA A 202 -25.34 26.71 15.38
C ALA A 202 -25.39 26.34 16.87
N GLU A 203 -25.40 25.07 17.19
CA GLU A 203 -25.42 24.55 18.57
C GLU A 203 -24.25 25.11 19.41
N SER A 204 -23.06 25.20 18.83
CA SER A 204 -21.87 25.72 19.52
C SER A 204 -21.79 27.27 19.59
N ALA A 205 -22.70 28.01 18.94
CA ALA A 205 -22.68 29.46 18.91
C ALA A 205 -22.95 30.11 20.28
N GLY A 206 -23.62 29.38 21.18
CA GLY A 206 -23.89 29.79 22.56
C GLY A 206 -22.73 29.53 23.54
N TYR A 207 -21.71 28.76 23.11
CA TYR A 207 -20.61 28.42 23.99
C TYR A 207 -19.61 29.58 24.15
N THR A 208 -19.01 29.70 25.34
CA THR A 208 -17.94 30.66 25.58
C THR A 208 -16.60 30.03 25.17
N LEU A 209 -15.93 30.67 24.23
CA LEU A 209 -14.62 30.28 23.76
C LEU A 209 -13.53 31.04 24.53
N THR A 210 -12.72 30.34 25.32
CA THR A 210 -11.53 30.89 25.96
C THR A 210 -10.33 30.71 25.00
N PRO A 211 -9.67 31.80 24.56
CA PRO A 211 -8.53 31.67 23.65
C PRO A 211 -7.34 30.99 24.35
N GLU A 212 -6.62 30.13 23.62
CA GLU A 212 -5.39 29.51 24.16
C GLU A 212 -4.26 30.52 24.37
N THR A 213 -4.29 31.65 23.63
CA THR A 213 -3.33 32.75 23.71
C THR A 213 -4.06 34.07 24.05
N PRO A 214 -4.42 34.28 25.33
CA PRO A 214 -5.31 35.38 25.74
C PRO A 214 -4.76 36.79 25.53
N HIS A 215 -3.47 36.94 25.29
CA HIS A 215 -2.80 38.26 25.14
C HIS A 215 -2.35 38.60 23.72
N ALA A 216 -2.66 37.76 22.74
CA ALA A 216 -2.29 38.02 21.35
C ALA A 216 -3.30 38.98 20.71
N SER A 217 -2.89 40.24 20.51
CA SER A 217 -3.62 41.13 19.60
C SER A 217 -3.70 40.49 18.22
N LEU A 218 -4.88 40.54 17.57
CA LEU A 218 -5.06 40.01 16.20
C LEU A 218 -4.39 40.91 15.15
N ASP A 219 -3.26 41.49 15.48
CA ASP A 219 -2.56 42.49 14.65
C ASP A 219 -1.18 41.99 14.18
N GLY A 220 -0.74 42.52 13.08
CA GLY A 220 0.63 42.36 12.56
C GLY A 220 1.06 40.94 12.29
N VAL A 221 2.22 40.55 12.81
CA VAL A 221 2.87 39.24 12.51
C VAL A 221 2.08 38.07 13.05
N PHE A 222 1.42 38.19 14.20
CA PHE A 222 0.62 37.13 14.80
C PHE A 222 -0.55 36.74 13.90
N LEU A 223 -1.29 37.70 13.34
CA LEU A 223 -2.38 37.47 12.41
C LEU A 223 -1.88 36.77 11.15
N VAL A 224 -0.77 37.21 10.58
CA VAL A 224 -0.18 36.55 9.38
C VAL A 224 0.22 35.12 9.68
N LEU A 225 0.85 34.85 10.83
CA LEU A 225 1.21 33.46 11.23
C LEU A 225 -0.02 32.60 11.46
N LEU A 226 -1.07 33.15 12.13
CA LEU A 226 -2.32 32.43 12.38
C LEU A 226 -3.03 32.07 11.06
N LEU A 227 -3.18 33.03 10.15
CA LEU A 227 -3.78 32.82 8.84
C LEU A 227 -2.97 31.84 8.00
N SER A 228 -1.63 31.94 8.04
CA SER A 228 -0.74 30.99 7.35
C SER A 228 -0.87 29.57 7.91
N ARG A 229 -1.00 29.44 9.25
CA ARG A 229 -1.21 28.15 9.91
C ARG A 229 -2.58 27.56 9.58
N SER A 230 -3.63 28.38 9.57
CA SER A 230 -4.99 27.99 9.19
C SER A 230 -5.07 27.62 7.71
N PHE A 231 -4.46 28.39 6.81
CA PHE A 231 -4.31 28.04 5.39
C PHE A 231 -3.60 26.69 5.23
N SER A 232 -2.50 26.48 5.95
CA SER A 232 -1.74 25.22 5.93
C SER A 232 -2.57 24.03 6.41
N ALA A 233 -3.47 24.22 7.38
CA ALA A 233 -4.37 23.20 7.87
C ALA A 233 -5.43 22.82 6.80
N GLY A 234 -6.08 23.85 6.25
CA GLY A 234 -7.08 23.67 5.21
C GLY A 234 -6.53 23.26 3.84
N ALA A 235 -5.20 23.35 3.62
CA ALA A 235 -4.57 22.92 2.36
C ALA A 235 -4.75 21.42 2.09
N VAL A 236 -5.23 20.65 3.06
CA VAL A 236 -5.66 19.24 2.86
C VAL A 236 -6.78 19.15 1.81
N ALA A 237 -7.56 20.20 1.58
CA ALA A 237 -8.55 20.28 0.49
C ALA A 237 -7.93 20.20 -0.92
N LEU A 238 -6.60 20.30 -1.05
CA LEU A 238 -5.88 20.11 -2.32
C LEU A 238 -5.56 18.62 -2.60
N SER A 239 -6.03 17.69 -1.76
CA SER A 239 -5.87 16.23 -1.95
C SER A 239 -6.47 15.74 -3.27
N GLY A 240 -6.10 14.54 -3.69
CA GLY A 240 -6.61 13.91 -4.90
C GLY A 240 -5.99 14.39 -6.23
N VAL A 241 -5.20 15.48 -6.24
CA VAL A 241 -4.54 15.97 -7.47
C VAL A 241 -3.53 14.96 -8.02
N SER A 242 -2.69 14.40 -7.14
CA SER A 242 -1.72 13.35 -7.47
C SER A 242 -2.41 12.06 -7.91
N THR A 243 -3.51 11.68 -7.26
CA THR A 243 -4.30 10.49 -7.56
C THR A 243 -4.85 10.51 -8.98
N ILE A 244 -5.48 11.62 -9.40
CA ILE A 244 -5.99 11.78 -10.78
C ILE A 244 -4.85 11.80 -11.79
N SER A 245 -3.75 12.50 -11.48
CA SER A 245 -2.58 12.59 -12.37
C SER A 245 -1.96 11.23 -12.64
N ASN A 246 -1.80 10.38 -11.63
CA ASN A 246 -1.24 9.04 -11.76
C ASN A 246 -2.21 8.03 -12.40
N SER A 247 -3.51 8.33 -12.38
CA SER A 247 -4.59 7.46 -12.88
C SER A 247 -4.99 7.73 -14.33
N VAL A 248 -4.32 8.60 -15.07
CA VAL A 248 -4.68 9.01 -16.45
C VAL A 248 -4.82 7.82 -17.41
N ARG A 249 -4.04 6.77 -17.21
CA ARG A 249 -4.07 5.53 -18.03
C ARG A 249 -5.43 4.82 -18.02
N PHE A 250 -6.24 5.00 -16.97
CA PHE A 250 -7.56 4.34 -16.83
C PHE A 250 -8.70 5.10 -17.50
N PHE A 251 -8.50 6.36 -17.84
CA PHE A 251 -9.54 7.14 -18.50
C PHE A 251 -9.81 6.63 -19.91
N LYS A 252 -11.10 6.69 -20.33
CA LYS A 252 -11.49 6.48 -21.72
C LYS A 252 -10.88 7.56 -22.63
N ALA A 253 -10.56 7.21 -23.86
CA ALA A 253 -10.03 8.17 -24.84
C ALA A 253 -10.99 9.36 -25.07
N PRO A 254 -10.51 10.60 -25.20
CA PRO A 254 -9.13 11.05 -25.09
C PRO A 254 -8.67 11.21 -23.63
N LYS A 255 -7.82 10.27 -23.16
CA LYS A 255 -7.45 10.08 -21.74
C LYS A 255 -7.00 11.36 -21.04
N GLN A 256 -6.08 12.10 -21.65
CA GLN A 256 -5.49 13.30 -21.05
C GLN A 256 -6.49 14.44 -20.88
N ARG A 257 -7.37 14.64 -21.88
CA ARG A 257 -8.41 15.68 -21.85
C ARG A 257 -9.44 15.35 -20.75
N ASN A 258 -9.83 14.09 -20.65
CA ASN A 258 -10.81 13.65 -19.67
C ASN A 258 -10.26 13.76 -18.25
N ALA A 259 -9.00 13.36 -18.02
CA ALA A 259 -8.33 13.52 -16.71
C ALA A 259 -8.18 14.99 -16.32
N ALA A 260 -7.76 15.86 -17.27
CA ALA A 260 -7.64 17.29 -17.02
C ALA A 260 -9.00 17.95 -16.68
N LEU A 261 -10.09 17.53 -17.34
CA LEU A 261 -11.43 18.04 -17.04
C LEU A 261 -11.89 17.57 -15.64
N THR A 262 -11.69 16.28 -15.32
CA THR A 262 -12.05 15.73 -14.01
C THR A 262 -11.29 16.46 -12.89
N LEU A 263 -10.01 16.74 -13.08
CA LEU A 263 -9.19 17.47 -12.14
C LEU A 263 -9.68 18.91 -11.91
N MET A 264 -10.04 19.61 -13.01
CA MET A 264 -10.61 20.97 -12.91
C MET A 264 -11.97 20.98 -12.22
N LEU A 265 -12.86 20.03 -12.54
CA LEU A 265 -14.15 19.90 -11.88
C LEU A 265 -13.99 19.62 -10.39
N MET A 266 -13.10 18.70 -10.03
CA MET A 266 -12.81 18.38 -8.64
C MET A 266 -12.42 19.64 -7.84
N ILE A 267 -11.42 20.39 -8.28
CA ILE A 267 -10.93 21.54 -7.51
C ILE A 267 -11.93 22.70 -7.46
N VAL A 268 -12.70 22.93 -8.54
CA VAL A 268 -13.77 23.95 -8.55
C VAL A 268 -14.87 23.58 -7.56
N ILE A 269 -15.33 22.32 -7.59
CA ILE A 269 -16.36 21.84 -6.67
C ILE A 269 -15.85 21.94 -5.24
N THR A 270 -14.64 21.41 -4.94
CA THR A 270 -14.04 21.45 -3.60
C THR A 270 -13.90 22.89 -3.11
N GLY A 271 -13.41 23.79 -3.96
CA GLY A 271 -13.23 25.21 -3.59
C GLY A 271 -14.55 25.91 -3.28
N VAL A 272 -15.57 25.73 -4.12
CA VAL A 272 -16.91 26.32 -3.90
C VAL A 272 -17.53 25.78 -2.62
N LEU A 273 -17.48 24.45 -2.40
CA LEU A 273 -18.03 23.83 -1.20
C LEU A 273 -17.31 24.31 0.06
N LEU A 274 -15.96 24.35 0.05
CA LEU A 274 -15.18 24.79 1.20
C LEU A 274 -15.48 26.24 1.59
N VAL A 275 -15.47 27.15 0.62
CA VAL A 275 -15.78 28.57 0.86
C VAL A 275 -17.20 28.75 1.39
N SER A 276 -18.17 28.05 0.81
CA SER A 276 -19.58 28.13 1.24
C SER A 276 -19.77 27.58 2.65
N ILE A 277 -19.16 26.45 3.00
CA ILE A 277 -19.22 25.89 4.36
C ILE A 277 -18.60 26.86 5.37
N LEU A 278 -17.41 27.38 5.09
CA LEU A 278 -16.73 28.31 6.00
C LEU A 278 -17.49 29.64 6.16
N TYR A 279 -18.14 30.09 5.07
CA TYR A 279 -19.00 31.30 5.14
C TYR A 279 -20.24 31.07 6.02
N LEU A 280 -20.94 29.92 5.80
CA LEU A 280 -22.10 29.57 6.63
C LEU A 280 -21.73 29.26 8.07
N ALA A 281 -20.58 28.61 8.32
CA ALA A 281 -20.07 28.35 9.66
C ALA A 281 -19.78 29.66 10.43
N ARG A 282 -19.24 30.66 9.73
CA ARG A 282 -19.08 32.01 10.32
C ARG A 282 -20.42 32.65 10.63
N GLN A 283 -21.40 32.64 9.70
CA GLN A 283 -22.69 33.31 9.88
C GLN A 283 -23.54 32.64 10.97
N SER A 284 -23.49 31.29 11.06
CA SER A 284 -24.18 30.54 12.11
C SER A 284 -23.43 30.52 13.45
N GLY A 285 -22.17 31.02 13.50
CA GLY A 285 -21.39 31.09 14.73
C GLY A 285 -20.80 29.75 15.19
N VAL A 286 -20.46 28.83 14.27
CA VAL A 286 -19.82 27.55 14.61
C VAL A 286 -18.48 27.80 15.31
N GLN A 287 -18.30 27.13 16.47
CA GLN A 287 -17.07 27.14 17.25
C GLN A 287 -16.58 25.72 17.43
N LEU A 288 -15.30 25.48 17.06
CA LEU A 288 -14.62 24.19 17.23
C LEU A 288 -13.26 24.42 17.86
N VAL A 289 -12.88 23.60 18.82
CA VAL A 289 -11.55 23.63 19.46
C VAL A 289 -10.96 22.25 19.58
N GLN A 290 -9.64 22.17 19.67
CA GLN A 290 -8.94 20.87 19.74
C GLN A 290 -9.20 20.17 21.08
N ASN A 291 -9.27 20.91 22.19
CA ASN A 291 -9.56 20.40 23.53
C ASN A 291 -10.84 21.05 24.09
N PRO A 292 -12.03 20.48 23.78
CA PRO A 292 -13.31 21.09 24.17
C PRO A 292 -13.44 21.30 25.66
N SER A 293 -13.05 20.33 26.47
CA SER A 293 -13.14 20.37 27.93
C SER A 293 -12.31 21.49 28.60
N ARG A 294 -11.32 22.05 27.88
CA ARG A 294 -10.42 23.07 28.40
C ARG A 294 -10.75 24.48 27.91
N TYR A 295 -11.19 24.60 26.66
CA TYR A 295 -11.29 25.90 25.98
C TYR A 295 -12.73 26.25 25.56
N LEU A 296 -13.69 25.34 25.74
CA LEU A 296 -15.07 25.55 25.40
C LEU A 296 -15.94 25.29 26.63
N SER A 297 -16.82 26.22 26.99
CA SER A 297 -17.77 26.07 28.08
C SER A 297 -19.19 26.34 27.60
N ALA A 298 -20.09 25.40 27.86
CA ALA A 298 -21.52 25.56 27.55
C ALA A 298 -22.22 26.43 28.63
N ASP A 299 -21.76 26.36 29.88
CA ASP A 299 -22.25 27.11 30.99
C ASP A 299 -21.06 27.71 31.76
N PRO A 300 -20.96 29.06 31.87
CA PRO A 300 -19.89 29.71 32.64
C PRO A 300 -19.84 29.28 34.12
N SER A 301 -20.94 28.79 34.67
CA SER A 301 -21.03 28.30 36.06
C SER A 301 -20.53 26.85 36.23
N SER A 302 -20.36 26.11 35.15
CA SER A 302 -19.95 24.67 35.15
C SER A 302 -18.89 24.41 34.09
N PRO A 303 -17.66 24.91 34.22
CA PRO A 303 -16.66 24.92 33.14
C PRO A 303 -16.08 23.55 32.76
N ASN A 304 -16.33 22.49 33.52
CA ASN A 304 -15.72 21.15 33.29
C ASN A 304 -16.69 20.08 32.78
N GLN A 305 -17.82 20.46 32.20
CA GLN A 305 -18.70 19.46 31.59
C GLN A 305 -18.12 18.96 30.27
N PRO A 306 -18.16 17.64 30.02
CA PRO A 306 -17.67 17.06 28.76
C PRO A 306 -18.56 17.54 27.60
N ILE A 307 -18.03 18.41 26.74
CA ILE A 307 -18.74 18.90 25.55
C ILE A 307 -18.44 17.98 24.38
N HIS A 308 -19.48 17.43 23.77
CA HIS A 308 -19.38 16.63 22.57
C HIS A 308 -19.45 17.51 21.33
N GLN A 309 -18.30 17.80 20.72
CA GLN A 309 -18.28 18.58 19.50
C GLN A 309 -18.72 17.75 18.30
N LYS A 310 -19.66 18.27 17.53
CA LYS A 310 -20.05 17.77 16.22
C LYS A 310 -19.23 18.48 15.13
N PRO A 311 -18.89 17.81 14.00
CA PRO A 311 -18.21 18.45 12.88
C PRO A 311 -18.91 19.70 12.38
N ALA A 312 -18.16 20.68 11.86
CA ALA A 312 -18.71 21.94 11.34
C ALA A 312 -19.82 21.71 10.30
N LEU A 313 -19.62 20.76 9.41
CA LEU A 313 -20.59 20.40 8.38
C LEU A 313 -21.94 19.99 8.98
N TYR A 314 -21.95 19.22 10.06
CA TYR A 314 -23.17 18.82 10.77
C TYR A 314 -23.84 20.04 11.41
N GLN A 315 -23.06 20.86 12.10
CA GLN A 315 -23.58 22.05 12.79
C GLN A 315 -24.17 23.08 11.82
N VAL A 316 -23.51 23.30 10.67
CA VAL A 316 -24.04 24.18 9.60
C VAL A 316 -25.35 23.64 9.07
N ALA A 317 -25.43 22.32 8.78
CA ALA A 317 -26.67 21.72 8.31
C ALA A 317 -27.81 21.83 9.38
N PHE A 318 -27.47 21.66 10.64
CA PHE A 318 -28.42 21.83 11.74
C PHE A 318 -28.95 23.28 11.84
N ALA A 319 -28.07 24.26 11.70
CA ALA A 319 -28.44 25.67 11.68
C ALA A 319 -29.37 26.02 10.50
N VAL A 320 -29.18 25.37 9.34
CA VAL A 320 -29.99 25.60 8.13
C VAL A 320 -31.40 25.00 8.26
N TYR A 321 -31.53 23.79 8.84
CA TYR A 321 -32.81 23.06 8.84
C TYR A 321 -33.57 23.09 10.17
N GLY A 322 -32.90 23.38 11.28
CA GLY A 322 -33.50 23.39 12.61
C GLY A 322 -33.97 22.04 13.14
N ASN A 323 -33.58 20.94 12.47
CA ASN A 323 -33.92 19.58 12.86
C ASN A 323 -32.75 18.62 12.56
N ASP A 324 -32.79 17.42 13.13
CA ASP A 324 -31.70 16.45 12.98
C ASP A 324 -31.79 15.56 11.73
N LEU A 325 -32.93 15.55 11.01
CA LEU A 325 -33.13 14.58 9.91
C LEU A 325 -32.14 14.79 8.76
N ILE A 326 -32.11 16.00 8.20
CA ILE A 326 -31.23 16.30 7.07
C ILE A 326 -29.75 16.31 7.45
N PRO A 327 -29.33 16.89 8.59
CA PRO A 327 -27.96 16.77 9.12
C PRO A 327 -27.51 15.31 9.27
N THR A 328 -28.38 14.43 9.79
CA THR A 328 -28.08 13.00 9.93
C THR A 328 -27.90 12.32 8.58
N LEU A 329 -28.79 12.57 7.61
CA LEU A 329 -28.65 12.04 6.25
C LEU A 329 -27.38 12.55 5.57
N LEU A 330 -27.03 13.82 5.75
CA LEU A 330 -25.80 14.39 5.24
C LEU A 330 -24.56 13.78 5.91
N ALA A 331 -24.58 13.54 7.22
CA ALA A 331 -23.51 12.87 7.93
C ALA A 331 -23.32 11.43 7.42
N LEU A 332 -24.39 10.66 7.22
CA LEU A 332 -24.32 9.31 6.64
C LEU A 332 -23.78 9.33 5.20
N ALA A 333 -24.19 10.30 4.38
CA ALA A 333 -23.66 10.49 3.04
C ALA A 333 -22.15 10.86 3.08
N THR A 334 -21.74 11.67 4.08
CA THR A 334 -20.35 12.02 4.32
C THR A 334 -19.52 10.78 4.70
N VAL A 335 -20.00 9.94 5.60
CA VAL A 335 -19.34 8.67 5.93
C VAL A 335 -19.16 7.81 4.67
N ALA A 336 -20.23 7.68 3.87
CA ALA A 336 -20.16 6.87 2.65
C ALA A 336 -19.16 7.42 1.63
N VAL A 337 -19.08 8.75 1.43
CA VAL A 337 -18.11 9.33 0.50
C VAL A 337 -16.68 9.24 1.02
N LEU A 338 -16.44 9.32 2.33
CA LEU A 338 -15.13 9.13 2.95
C LEU A 338 -14.61 7.69 2.77
N VAL A 339 -15.50 6.70 2.87
CA VAL A 339 -15.17 5.30 2.56
C VAL A 339 -14.75 5.15 1.10
N ILE A 340 -15.45 5.82 0.16
CA ILE A 340 -15.09 5.79 -1.27
C ILE A 340 -13.78 6.55 -1.54
N ALA A 341 -13.53 7.64 -0.84
CA ALA A 341 -12.25 8.34 -0.92
C ALA A 341 -11.08 7.40 -0.56
N SER A 342 -11.22 6.63 0.50
CA SER A 342 -10.23 5.61 0.87
C SER A 342 -10.06 4.52 -0.18
N LEU A 343 -11.13 4.14 -0.90
CA LEU A 343 -11.05 3.18 -2.00
C LEU A 343 -10.09 3.64 -3.10
N THR A 344 -9.98 4.94 -3.36
CA THR A 344 -9.02 5.47 -4.35
C THR A 344 -7.58 5.13 -3.97
N ALA A 345 -7.24 5.18 -2.68
CA ALA A 345 -5.94 4.80 -2.17
C ALA A 345 -5.70 3.28 -2.29
N PHE A 346 -6.72 2.45 -2.03
CA PHE A 346 -6.64 1.00 -2.23
C PHE A 346 -6.46 0.57 -3.69
N ILE A 347 -6.79 1.44 -4.65
CA ILE A 347 -6.47 1.27 -6.07
C ILE A 347 -5.07 1.83 -6.38
N GLY A 348 -4.78 3.04 -5.92
CA GLY A 348 -3.58 3.80 -6.27
C GLY A 348 -2.30 3.25 -5.66
N PHE A 349 -2.32 2.93 -4.36
CA PHE A 349 -1.15 2.42 -3.64
C PHE A 349 -0.57 1.12 -4.21
N PRO A 350 -1.38 0.04 -4.41
CA PRO A 350 -0.84 -1.21 -4.93
C PRO A 350 -0.22 -1.04 -6.33
N MET A 351 -0.81 -0.19 -7.15
CA MET A 351 -0.32 0.09 -8.50
C MET A 351 0.94 0.95 -8.48
N GLY A 352 1.00 1.96 -7.62
CA GLY A 352 2.20 2.77 -7.40
C GLY A 352 3.34 1.94 -6.85
N ALA A 353 3.07 1.12 -5.83
CA ALA A 353 4.03 0.21 -5.23
C ALA A 353 4.56 -0.83 -6.23
N SER A 354 3.68 -1.40 -7.08
CA SER A 354 4.07 -2.31 -8.15
C SER A 354 5.01 -1.63 -9.17
N ALA A 355 4.68 -0.42 -9.62
CA ALA A 355 5.51 0.34 -10.56
C ALA A 355 6.90 0.70 -10.00
N ILE A 356 7.01 0.88 -8.69
CA ILE A 356 8.27 1.10 -7.97
C ILE A 356 9.03 -0.22 -7.79
N ALA A 357 8.32 -1.32 -7.47
CA ALA A 357 8.88 -2.66 -7.33
C ALA A 357 9.42 -3.21 -8.67
N ASP A 358 8.79 -2.89 -9.81
CA ASP A 358 9.29 -3.20 -11.15
C ASP A 358 10.69 -2.63 -11.43
N ARG A 359 11.07 -1.57 -10.70
CA ARG A 359 12.38 -0.94 -10.78
C ARG A 359 13.31 -1.33 -9.65
N HIS A 360 12.96 -2.38 -8.89
CA HIS A 360 13.74 -2.96 -7.78
C HIS A 360 13.93 -2.03 -6.56
N TYR A 361 13.04 -1.04 -6.35
CA TYR A 361 13.09 -0.18 -5.16
C TYR A 361 12.20 -0.69 -4.01
N LEU A 362 11.30 -1.65 -4.29
CA LEU A 362 10.46 -2.33 -3.30
C LEU A 362 10.55 -3.86 -3.52
N PRO A 363 10.15 -4.67 -2.52
CA PRO A 363 10.14 -6.13 -2.65
C PRO A 363 9.32 -6.61 -3.85
N HIS A 364 9.84 -7.58 -4.58
CA HIS A 364 9.21 -8.15 -5.78
C HIS A 364 7.80 -8.72 -5.52
N ARG A 365 7.48 -9.09 -4.27
CA ARG A 365 6.13 -9.55 -3.88
C ARG A 365 5.05 -8.50 -4.16
N LEU A 366 5.38 -7.21 -4.14
CA LEU A 366 4.44 -6.12 -4.46
C LEU A 366 4.18 -5.96 -5.96
N ARG A 367 5.04 -6.56 -6.80
CA ARG A 367 4.86 -6.63 -8.24
C ARG A 367 3.89 -7.74 -8.67
N SER A 368 3.79 -8.81 -7.86
CA SER A 368 3.00 -9.98 -8.22
C SER A 368 1.51 -9.67 -8.22
N VAL A 369 0.87 -10.03 -9.32
CA VAL A 369 -0.59 -10.02 -9.49
C VAL A 369 -1.10 -11.41 -9.11
N ASP A 370 -2.10 -11.48 -8.26
CA ASP A 370 -2.72 -12.75 -7.87
C ASP A 370 -3.63 -13.31 -8.99
N SER A 371 -4.09 -14.54 -8.85
CA SER A 371 -5.03 -15.20 -9.78
C SER A 371 -6.33 -14.42 -10.03
N THR A 372 -6.66 -13.49 -9.13
CA THR A 372 -7.80 -12.56 -9.25
C THR A 372 -7.51 -11.28 -10.06
N GLY A 373 -6.29 -11.12 -10.58
CA GLY A 373 -5.87 -9.92 -11.29
C GLY A 373 -5.56 -8.71 -10.41
N LEU A 374 -5.43 -8.91 -9.10
CA LEU A 374 -5.21 -7.87 -8.10
C LEU A 374 -3.80 -7.92 -7.51
N TYR A 375 -3.27 -6.77 -7.12
CA TYR A 375 -2.05 -6.65 -6.32
C TYR A 375 -2.36 -6.88 -4.83
N SER A 376 -2.81 -8.08 -4.46
CA SER A 376 -3.31 -8.42 -3.12
C SER A 376 -2.32 -8.07 -2.00
N ASN A 377 -1.01 -8.29 -2.23
CA ASN A 377 0.03 -7.93 -1.26
C ASN A 377 0.09 -6.41 -1.01
N GLY A 378 -0.15 -5.59 -2.03
CA GLY A 378 -0.21 -4.14 -1.91
C GLY A 378 -1.43 -3.68 -1.11
N VAL A 379 -2.60 -4.31 -1.33
CA VAL A 379 -3.84 -4.03 -0.58
C VAL A 379 -3.65 -4.35 0.90
N ILE A 380 -3.09 -5.52 1.23
CA ILE A 380 -2.83 -5.94 2.61
C ILE A 380 -1.84 -4.99 3.28
N LEU A 381 -0.75 -4.65 2.59
CA LEU A 381 0.27 -3.74 3.13
C LEU A 381 -0.31 -2.37 3.45
N LEU A 382 -1.10 -1.80 2.54
CA LEU A 382 -1.79 -0.53 2.76
C LEU A 382 -2.70 -0.60 3.98
N GLY A 383 -3.56 -1.62 4.05
CA GLY A 383 -4.48 -1.81 5.18
C GLY A 383 -3.76 -1.90 6.52
N VAL A 384 -2.70 -2.73 6.60
CA VAL A 384 -1.92 -2.91 7.84
C VAL A 384 -1.24 -1.60 8.27
N ILE A 385 -0.60 -0.88 7.34
CA ILE A 385 0.08 0.37 7.69
C ILE A 385 -0.94 1.45 8.05
N SER A 386 -2.08 1.53 7.36
CA SER A 386 -3.13 2.51 7.69
C SER A 386 -3.76 2.23 9.06
N VAL A 387 -3.99 0.96 9.43
CA VAL A 387 -4.41 0.57 10.79
C VAL A 387 -3.37 1.00 11.81
N LEU A 388 -2.09 0.75 11.55
CA LEU A 388 -1.00 1.14 12.45
C LEU A 388 -1.01 2.66 12.70
N PHE A 389 -1.12 3.49 11.66
CA PHE A 389 -1.19 4.95 11.81
C PHE A 389 -2.47 5.38 12.56
N THR A 390 -3.61 4.78 12.25
CA THR A 390 -4.88 5.08 12.93
C THR A 390 -4.82 4.78 14.43
N VAL A 391 -4.21 3.65 14.82
CA VAL A 391 -4.04 3.28 16.22
C VAL A 391 -3.00 4.16 16.90
N LEU A 392 -1.85 4.41 16.25
CA LEU A 392 -0.76 5.22 16.80
C LEU A 392 -1.21 6.65 17.14
N PHE A 393 -2.07 7.23 16.29
CA PHE A 393 -2.64 8.55 16.48
C PHE A 393 -4.04 8.57 17.09
N ALA A 394 -4.51 7.43 17.65
CA ALA A 394 -5.82 7.28 18.29
C ALA A 394 -7.00 7.79 17.42
N ALA A 395 -6.89 7.63 16.09
CA ALA A 395 -7.82 8.17 15.09
C ALA A 395 -8.03 9.70 15.20
N ASP A 396 -7.06 10.43 15.70
CA ASP A 396 -7.12 11.88 15.71
C ASP A 396 -6.89 12.44 14.30
N VAL A 397 -7.96 13.01 13.72
CA VAL A 397 -7.97 13.54 12.36
C VAL A 397 -6.99 14.70 12.25
N PHE A 398 -6.97 15.59 13.25
CA PHE A 398 -6.08 16.75 13.28
C PHE A 398 -4.60 16.33 13.21
N ALA A 399 -4.19 15.40 14.07
CA ALA A 399 -2.82 14.90 14.09
C ALA A 399 -2.41 14.20 12.76
N LEU A 400 -3.32 13.39 12.19
CA LEU A 400 -3.07 12.70 10.92
C LEU A 400 -2.95 13.67 9.73
N ILE A 401 -3.74 14.75 9.69
CA ILE A 401 -3.69 15.77 8.64
C ILE A 401 -2.35 16.54 8.67
N GLN A 402 -1.76 16.74 9.85
CA GLN A 402 -0.44 17.40 9.96
C GLN A 402 0.63 16.62 9.19
N LEU A 403 0.55 15.27 9.20
CA LEU A 403 1.46 14.40 8.48
C LEU A 403 1.15 14.38 6.98
N TYR A 404 -0.12 14.39 6.63
CA TYR A 404 -0.62 14.18 5.28
C TYR A 404 -0.17 15.25 4.28
N VAL A 405 -0.35 16.52 4.63
CA VAL A 405 -0.15 17.67 3.72
C VAL A 405 1.30 17.77 3.24
N VAL A 406 2.29 17.43 4.09
CA VAL A 406 3.72 17.47 3.74
C VAL A 406 4.06 16.48 2.63
N GLY A 407 3.58 15.21 2.74
CA GLY A 407 3.80 14.17 1.75
C GLY A 407 3.19 14.55 0.40
N MET A 408 1.92 15.00 0.42
CA MET A 408 1.19 15.44 -0.76
C MET A 408 1.92 16.60 -1.48
N CYS A 409 2.27 17.68 -0.78
CA CYS A 409 2.95 18.83 -1.38
C CYS A 409 4.34 18.46 -1.94
N THR A 410 5.08 17.59 -1.23
CA THR A 410 6.40 17.13 -1.67
C THR A 410 6.32 16.36 -2.99
N SER A 411 5.36 15.43 -3.11
CA SER A 411 5.16 14.66 -4.34
C SER A 411 4.75 15.54 -5.52
N MET A 412 3.84 16.49 -5.28
CA MET A 412 3.39 17.45 -6.29
C MET A 412 4.53 18.34 -6.78
N LEU A 413 5.33 18.88 -5.86
CA LEU A 413 6.46 19.74 -6.18
C LEU A 413 7.50 19.02 -7.04
N LEU A 414 7.91 17.81 -6.65
CA LEU A 414 8.90 17.03 -7.39
C LEU A 414 8.44 16.68 -8.81
N THR A 415 7.16 16.34 -8.97
CA THR A 415 6.57 16.09 -10.29
C THR A 415 6.59 17.35 -11.17
N GLN A 416 6.18 18.50 -10.63
CA GLN A 416 6.16 19.76 -11.36
C GLN A 416 7.58 20.20 -11.78
N VAL A 417 8.56 20.13 -10.86
CA VAL A 417 9.97 20.43 -11.16
C VAL A 417 10.52 19.52 -12.26
N ALA A 418 10.19 18.23 -12.24
CA ALA A 418 10.61 17.30 -13.29
C ALA A 418 10.03 17.66 -14.66
N VAL A 419 8.77 18.09 -14.71
CA VAL A 419 8.13 18.56 -15.96
C VAL A 419 8.75 19.84 -16.47
N VAL A 420 9.01 20.82 -15.61
CA VAL A 420 9.70 22.07 -16.01
C VAL A 420 11.08 21.75 -16.58
N ARG A 421 11.88 20.92 -15.88
CA ARG A 421 13.20 20.50 -16.35
C ARG A 421 13.15 19.74 -17.70
N PHE A 422 12.12 18.92 -17.89
CA PHE A 422 11.89 18.25 -19.17
C PHE A 422 11.63 19.26 -20.31
N ARG A 423 10.76 20.25 -20.09
CA ARG A 423 10.41 21.25 -21.08
C ARG A 423 11.59 22.19 -21.38
N LEU A 424 12.35 22.58 -20.37
CA LEU A 424 13.58 23.38 -20.56
C LEU A 424 14.59 22.67 -21.47
N ARG A 425 14.81 21.36 -21.25
CA ARG A 425 15.67 20.57 -22.16
C ARG A 425 15.11 20.51 -23.57
N LYS A 426 13.78 20.32 -23.72
CA LYS A 426 13.11 20.31 -25.01
C LYS A 426 13.22 21.67 -25.73
N LEU A 427 13.14 22.78 -24.99
CA LEU A 427 13.27 24.14 -25.54
C LEU A 427 14.65 24.36 -26.22
N ARG A 428 15.72 23.79 -25.64
CA ARG A 428 17.09 23.89 -26.18
C ARG A 428 17.26 23.19 -27.53
N ILE A 429 16.48 22.16 -27.82
CA ILE A 429 16.57 21.37 -29.07
C ILE A 429 15.46 21.71 -30.06
N THR A 430 14.55 22.65 -29.72
CA THR A 430 13.44 23.04 -30.60
C THR A 430 13.84 24.24 -31.44
N LEU A 431 13.94 24.03 -32.77
CA LEU A 431 14.38 25.04 -33.70
C LEU A 431 13.24 25.95 -34.23
N LYS A 432 12.00 25.38 -34.36
CA LYS A 432 10.86 26.11 -34.91
C LYS A 432 10.42 27.26 -34.00
N PRO A 433 10.38 28.55 -34.43
CA PRO A 433 10.07 29.69 -33.56
C PRO A 433 8.67 29.63 -32.95
N SER A 434 7.64 29.17 -33.69
CA SER A 434 6.26 29.03 -33.21
C SER A 434 6.14 27.97 -32.09
N ALA A 435 6.82 26.81 -32.26
CA ALA A 435 6.87 25.76 -31.26
C ALA A 435 7.66 26.20 -30.00
N ARG A 436 8.73 26.98 -30.20
CA ARG A 436 9.55 27.55 -29.11
C ARG A 436 8.74 28.54 -28.24
N ARG A 437 7.96 29.46 -28.86
CA ARG A 437 7.07 30.39 -28.15
C ARG A 437 6.00 29.64 -27.34
N LYS A 438 5.36 28.63 -27.94
CA LYS A 438 4.38 27.80 -27.23
C LYS A 438 5.00 27.09 -26.03
N LEU A 439 6.20 26.50 -26.24
CA LEU A 439 6.91 25.78 -25.17
C LEU A 439 7.39 26.72 -24.08
N ALA A 440 7.83 27.93 -24.41
CA ALA A 440 8.20 28.95 -23.43
C ALA A 440 7.01 29.32 -22.52
N ARG A 441 5.82 29.59 -23.14
CA ARG A 441 4.59 29.84 -22.38
C ARG A 441 4.22 28.66 -21.45
N ASP A 442 4.32 27.43 -21.95
CA ASP A 442 4.03 26.24 -21.15
C ASP A 442 5.02 26.08 -19.97
N ILE A 443 6.28 26.51 -20.15
CA ILE A 443 7.30 26.55 -19.09
C ILE A 443 6.94 27.58 -18.04
N THR A 444 6.58 28.81 -18.45
CA THR A 444 6.18 29.88 -17.52
C THR A 444 5.01 29.45 -16.66
N VAL A 445 3.94 28.91 -17.28
CA VAL A 445 2.78 28.40 -16.56
C VAL A 445 3.17 27.32 -15.55
N SER A 446 4.02 26.36 -15.96
CA SER A 446 4.47 25.30 -15.04
C SER A 446 5.40 25.82 -13.94
N ALA A 447 6.21 26.82 -14.22
CA ALA A 447 7.08 27.47 -13.23
C ALA A 447 6.26 28.19 -12.15
N VAL A 448 5.17 28.87 -12.53
CA VAL A 448 4.22 29.43 -11.55
C VAL A 448 3.69 28.34 -10.63
N GLY A 449 3.30 27.18 -11.17
CA GLY A 449 2.87 26.05 -10.36
C GLY A 449 3.95 25.55 -9.37
N VAL A 450 5.21 25.46 -9.83
CA VAL A 450 6.33 25.11 -8.96
C VAL A 450 6.49 26.11 -7.81
N VAL A 451 6.47 27.41 -8.12
CA VAL A 451 6.64 28.47 -7.11
C VAL A 451 5.49 28.43 -6.10
N VAL A 452 4.25 28.35 -6.56
CA VAL A 452 3.07 28.31 -5.67
C VAL A 452 3.11 27.04 -4.80
N THR A 453 3.39 25.86 -5.38
CA THR A 453 3.46 24.61 -4.60
C THR A 453 4.64 24.62 -3.62
N ALA A 454 5.78 25.21 -4.00
CA ALA A 454 6.92 25.37 -3.11
C ALA A 454 6.58 26.32 -1.94
N LEU A 455 5.88 27.43 -2.22
CA LEU A 455 5.43 28.35 -1.19
C LEU A 455 4.48 27.66 -0.21
N VAL A 456 3.49 26.90 -0.71
CA VAL A 456 2.59 26.11 0.14
C VAL A 456 3.39 25.12 1.00
N LEU A 457 4.33 24.38 0.41
CA LEU A 457 5.15 23.42 1.17
C LEU A 457 5.98 24.11 2.26
N VAL A 458 6.62 25.26 1.94
CA VAL A 458 7.39 26.04 2.92
C VAL A 458 6.49 26.56 4.04
N THR A 459 5.30 27.07 3.72
CA THR A 459 4.31 27.51 4.70
C THR A 459 3.87 26.34 5.59
N VAL A 460 3.55 25.19 5.01
CA VAL A 460 3.14 23.99 5.76
C VAL A 460 4.25 23.50 6.69
N VAL A 461 5.47 23.37 6.18
CA VAL A 461 6.60 22.90 7.01
C VAL A 461 6.92 23.94 8.09
N GLY A 462 6.98 25.23 7.75
CA GLY A 462 7.32 26.29 8.69
C GLY A 462 6.30 26.46 9.82
N THR A 463 5.00 26.39 9.50
CA THR A 463 3.93 26.59 10.49
C THR A 463 3.59 25.35 11.31
N LYS A 464 3.86 24.16 10.78
CA LYS A 464 3.46 22.88 11.39
C LYS A 464 4.64 22.00 11.80
N PHE A 465 5.88 22.47 11.69
CA PHE A 465 7.05 21.67 12.00
C PHE A 465 6.96 21.03 13.38
N LEU A 466 6.73 21.85 14.41
CA LEU A 466 6.59 21.37 15.80
C LEU A 466 5.27 20.63 16.06
N ALA A 467 4.25 20.85 15.24
CA ALA A 467 2.95 20.19 15.37
C ALA A 467 2.90 18.79 14.73
N GLY A 468 4.03 18.28 14.22
CA GLY A 468 4.13 16.91 13.68
C GLY A 468 4.63 16.80 12.23
N ALA A 469 4.80 17.89 11.48
CA ALA A 469 5.29 17.84 10.10
C ALA A 469 6.70 17.23 9.98
N TRP A 470 7.54 17.33 11.01
CA TRP A 470 8.86 16.69 11.07
C TRP A 470 8.76 15.14 11.03
N LEU A 471 7.69 14.57 11.60
CA LEU A 471 7.45 13.12 11.53
C LEU A 471 7.28 12.66 10.08
N SER A 472 6.50 13.40 9.27
CA SER A 472 6.32 13.08 7.84
C SER A 472 7.63 13.12 7.08
N LEU A 473 8.46 14.13 7.31
CA LEU A 473 9.79 14.23 6.71
C LEU A 473 10.65 13.03 7.12
N THR A 474 10.62 12.67 8.40
CA THR A 474 11.36 11.52 8.93
C THR A 474 10.87 10.20 8.29
N PHE A 475 9.56 9.99 8.18
CA PHE A 475 9.00 8.81 7.51
C PHE A 475 9.38 8.75 6.03
N ILE A 476 9.31 9.89 5.32
CA ILE A 476 9.70 9.96 3.90
C ILE A 476 11.19 9.64 3.75
N LEU A 477 12.06 10.17 4.60
CA LEU A 477 13.49 9.89 4.57
C LEU A 477 13.78 8.42 4.90
N LEU A 478 13.18 7.89 5.97
CA LEU A 478 13.34 6.49 6.38
C LEU A 478 12.90 5.53 5.27
N LEU A 479 11.70 5.74 4.72
CA LEU A 479 11.19 4.92 3.62
C LEU A 479 12.07 5.06 2.36
N SER A 480 12.60 6.26 2.10
CA SER A 480 13.53 6.50 1.00
C SER A 480 14.82 5.70 1.16
N GLU A 481 15.40 5.66 2.36
CA GLU A 481 16.59 4.84 2.62
C GLU A 481 16.31 3.34 2.51
N VAL A 482 15.18 2.86 3.03
CA VAL A 482 14.74 1.46 2.86
C VAL A 482 14.63 1.12 1.36
N MET A 483 14.05 2.00 0.55
CA MET A 483 13.94 1.81 -0.91
C MET A 483 15.32 1.79 -1.58
N LEU A 484 16.25 2.65 -1.17
CA LEU A 484 17.62 2.67 -1.69
C LEU A 484 18.40 1.42 -1.28
N MET A 485 18.25 0.95 -0.03
CA MET A 485 18.85 -0.30 0.45
C MET A 485 18.34 -1.51 -0.34
N THR A 486 17.03 -1.57 -0.56
CA THR A 486 16.38 -2.61 -1.38
C THR A 486 16.96 -2.60 -2.80
N ARG A 487 17.11 -1.43 -3.41
CA ARG A 487 17.71 -1.30 -4.74
C ARG A 487 19.19 -1.74 -4.77
N ARG A 488 19.98 -1.37 -3.74
CA ARG A 488 21.38 -1.79 -3.63
C ARG A 488 21.48 -3.31 -3.50
N HIS A 489 20.59 -3.91 -2.70
CA HIS A 489 20.53 -5.36 -2.55
C HIS A 489 20.24 -6.07 -3.88
N TYR A 490 19.16 -5.70 -4.60
CA TYR A 490 18.84 -6.31 -5.89
C TYR A 490 19.93 -6.10 -6.93
N ALA A 491 20.53 -4.91 -6.99
CA ALA A 491 21.64 -4.65 -7.91
C ALA A 491 22.87 -5.52 -7.60
N ARG A 492 23.10 -5.87 -6.33
CA ARG A 492 24.15 -6.82 -5.93
C ARG A 492 23.79 -8.24 -6.35
N VAL A 493 22.55 -8.65 -6.14
CA VAL A 493 22.05 -9.97 -6.57
C VAL A 493 22.15 -10.10 -8.08
N ASP A 494 21.66 -9.10 -8.84
CA ASP A 494 21.74 -9.09 -10.31
C ASP A 494 23.20 -9.29 -10.77
N LYS A 495 24.13 -8.51 -10.19
CA LYS A 495 25.57 -8.61 -10.51
C LYS A 495 26.18 -9.98 -10.18
N LEU A 496 25.72 -10.61 -9.09
CA LEU A 496 26.23 -11.92 -8.65
C LEU A 496 25.60 -13.09 -9.44
N THR A 497 24.44 -12.87 -10.05
CA THR A 497 23.71 -13.91 -10.80
C THR A 497 23.76 -13.73 -12.32
N GLU A 498 24.29 -12.60 -12.79
CA GLU A 498 24.44 -12.31 -14.22
C GLU A 498 25.52 -13.22 -14.81
N ILE A 499 25.15 -14.00 -15.81
CA ILE A 499 26.08 -14.80 -16.59
C ILE A 499 26.66 -13.89 -17.67
N PRO A 500 28.02 -13.77 -17.78
CA PRO A 500 28.62 -13.06 -18.91
C PRO A 500 28.10 -13.63 -20.23
N LEU A 501 27.83 -12.77 -21.21
CA LEU A 501 27.39 -13.17 -22.58
C LEU A 501 28.52 -13.81 -23.37
N ASP A 502 29.39 -14.56 -22.69
CA ASP A 502 30.48 -15.33 -23.23
C ASP A 502 30.10 -16.82 -23.26
N GLN A 503 30.29 -17.49 -24.39
CA GLN A 503 29.97 -18.89 -24.55
C GLN A 503 30.75 -19.79 -23.59
N GLU A 504 32.01 -19.44 -23.28
CA GLU A 504 32.90 -20.19 -22.39
C GLU A 504 32.38 -20.10 -20.94
N ALA A 505 32.02 -18.91 -20.47
CA ALA A 505 31.42 -18.70 -19.14
C ALA A 505 30.03 -19.37 -18.98
N ALA A 506 29.25 -19.40 -20.06
CA ALA A 506 27.96 -20.12 -20.05
C ALA A 506 28.17 -21.64 -20.03
N ALA A 507 29.19 -22.17 -20.73
CA ALA A 507 29.55 -23.57 -20.71
C ALA A 507 30.08 -24.00 -19.33
N ASP A 508 30.93 -23.18 -18.70
CA ASP A 508 31.44 -23.41 -17.34
C ASP A 508 30.31 -23.41 -16.30
N ALA A 509 29.35 -22.46 -16.41
CA ALA A 509 28.20 -22.41 -15.51
C ALA A 509 27.25 -23.61 -15.69
N ALA A 510 27.23 -24.23 -16.89
CA ALA A 510 26.43 -25.41 -17.22
C ALA A 510 27.22 -26.73 -17.11
N ALA A 511 28.50 -26.68 -16.70
CA ALA A 511 29.34 -27.84 -16.61
C ALA A 511 28.79 -28.91 -15.68
N LEU A 512 28.76 -30.16 -16.14
CA LEU A 512 28.29 -31.28 -15.32
C LEU A 512 29.26 -31.53 -14.15
N PRO A 513 28.74 -31.86 -12.96
CA PRO A 513 29.57 -32.32 -11.85
C PRO A 513 30.31 -33.63 -12.23
N SER A 514 31.55 -33.76 -11.77
CA SER A 514 32.37 -34.95 -12.06
C SER A 514 31.77 -36.20 -11.44
N ARG A 515 31.29 -36.12 -10.21
CA ARG A 515 30.62 -37.19 -9.49
C ARG A 515 29.46 -36.68 -8.67
N VAL A 516 28.43 -37.51 -8.54
CA VAL A 516 27.28 -37.25 -7.68
C VAL A 516 27.29 -38.25 -6.53
N HIS A 517 27.44 -37.74 -5.31
CA HIS A 517 27.39 -38.56 -4.11
C HIS A 517 26.03 -38.39 -3.43
N ALA A 518 25.26 -39.49 -3.37
CA ALA A 518 23.99 -39.51 -2.66
C ALA A 518 24.18 -39.90 -1.19
N VAL A 519 23.73 -39.09 -0.27
CA VAL A 519 23.72 -39.36 1.17
C VAL A 519 22.28 -39.36 1.64
N VAL A 520 21.77 -40.50 2.13
CA VAL A 520 20.40 -40.59 2.63
C VAL A 520 20.41 -40.51 4.15
N TYR A 521 19.83 -39.46 4.71
CA TYR A 521 19.75 -39.30 6.17
C TYR A 521 18.70 -40.25 6.76
N ILE A 522 19.13 -41.10 7.70
CA ILE A 522 18.30 -42.11 8.37
C ILE A 522 18.27 -41.82 9.88
N GLU A 523 17.15 -41.36 10.40
CA GLU A 523 16.94 -41.25 11.84
C GLU A 523 16.40 -42.56 12.44
N ARG A 524 15.51 -43.22 11.68
CA ARG A 524 14.93 -44.55 12.02
C ARG A 524 14.66 -45.34 10.74
N VAL A 525 14.83 -46.67 10.80
CA VAL A 525 14.46 -47.55 9.69
C VAL A 525 12.96 -47.71 9.65
N ARG A 526 12.31 -46.89 8.81
CA ARG A 526 10.87 -46.86 8.56
C ARG A 526 10.59 -46.63 7.06
N GLN A 527 9.35 -46.85 6.63
CA GLN A 527 8.92 -46.67 5.22
C GLN A 527 9.40 -45.33 4.56
N PRO A 528 9.31 -44.16 5.22
CA PRO A 528 9.83 -42.92 4.62
C PRO A 528 11.34 -42.95 4.32
N ALA A 529 12.12 -43.58 5.20
CA ALA A 529 13.56 -43.74 4.98
C ALA A 529 13.88 -44.68 3.81
N LEU A 530 13.17 -45.81 3.71
CA LEU A 530 13.31 -46.75 2.59
C LEU A 530 12.89 -46.11 1.28
N ARG A 531 11.83 -45.34 1.26
CA ARG A 531 11.39 -44.56 0.09
C ARG A 531 12.44 -43.54 -0.35
N ALA A 532 13.03 -42.80 0.61
CA ALA A 532 14.13 -41.87 0.32
C ALA A 532 15.34 -42.60 -0.30
N LEU A 533 15.65 -43.80 0.21
CA LEU A 533 16.72 -44.64 -0.32
C LEU A 533 16.39 -45.13 -1.75
N ALA A 534 15.16 -45.54 -2.00
CA ALA A 534 14.71 -45.94 -3.33
C ALA A 534 14.85 -44.79 -4.35
N TYR A 535 14.45 -43.56 -3.97
CA TYR A 535 14.59 -42.38 -4.82
C TYR A 535 16.06 -42.01 -5.08
N ALA A 536 16.91 -42.14 -4.04
CA ALA A 536 18.34 -41.91 -4.20
C ALA A 536 18.98 -42.93 -5.15
N ARG A 537 18.56 -44.21 -5.10
CA ARG A 537 19.03 -45.27 -6.03
C ARG A 537 18.55 -45.03 -7.47
N ALA A 538 17.29 -44.59 -7.63
CA ALA A 538 16.72 -44.31 -8.94
C ALA A 538 17.44 -43.16 -9.66
N ALA A 539 18.04 -42.21 -8.93
CA ALA A 539 18.86 -41.12 -9.50
C ALA A 539 20.24 -41.59 -10.03
N ARG A 540 20.63 -42.87 -9.86
CA ARG A 540 21.88 -43.47 -10.32
C ARG A 540 23.12 -42.59 -9.96
N PRO A 541 23.35 -42.28 -8.67
CA PRO A 541 24.51 -41.50 -8.28
C PRO A 541 25.81 -42.31 -8.44
N SER A 542 26.95 -41.63 -8.48
CA SER A 542 28.27 -42.28 -8.52
C SER A 542 28.54 -43.09 -7.25
N THR A 543 28.09 -42.61 -6.12
CA THR A 543 28.12 -43.37 -4.84
C THR A 543 26.85 -43.09 -4.05
N ILE A 544 26.35 -44.09 -3.34
CA ILE A 544 25.22 -43.99 -2.45
C ILE A 544 25.55 -44.57 -1.09
N GLU A 545 25.15 -43.88 -0.04
CA GLU A 545 25.29 -44.31 1.35
C GLU A 545 24.12 -43.84 2.20
N ALA A 546 23.77 -44.60 3.20
CA ALA A 546 22.83 -44.22 4.24
C ALA A 546 23.60 -43.66 5.43
N LEU A 547 23.17 -42.58 5.99
CA LEU A 547 23.83 -41.86 7.06
C LEU A 547 22.96 -41.81 8.30
N THR A 548 23.46 -42.28 9.45
CA THR A 548 22.80 -42.16 10.74
C THR A 548 23.74 -41.52 11.75
N VAL A 549 23.19 -40.81 12.72
CA VAL A 549 23.94 -40.11 13.76
C VAL A 549 23.71 -40.78 15.11
N ASN A 550 24.79 -41.13 15.78
CA ASN A 550 24.80 -41.74 17.11
C ASN A 550 24.54 -40.68 18.20
N ASN A 551 23.26 -40.35 18.40
CA ASN A 551 22.82 -39.47 19.51
C ASN A 551 22.31 -40.29 20.69
N ASP A 552 21.92 -41.55 20.47
CA ASP A 552 21.35 -42.47 21.44
C ASP A 552 21.77 -43.88 21.05
N ARG A 553 22.53 -44.54 21.95
CA ARG A 553 23.06 -45.90 21.73
C ARG A 553 21.97 -46.95 21.51
N GLN A 554 20.83 -46.85 22.21
CA GLN A 554 19.72 -47.78 22.06
C GLN A 554 19.04 -47.61 20.68
N LEU A 555 18.81 -46.37 20.28
CA LEU A 555 18.26 -46.08 18.98
C LEU A 555 19.18 -46.55 17.86
N LEU A 556 20.47 -46.34 17.96
CA LEU A 556 21.47 -46.79 17.02
C LEU A 556 21.49 -48.31 16.88
N ALA A 557 21.45 -49.03 18.01
CA ALA A 557 21.39 -50.50 18.01
C ALA A 557 20.17 -50.99 17.25
N THR A 558 18.97 -50.43 17.48
CA THR A 558 17.75 -50.77 16.78
C THR A 558 17.84 -50.43 15.29
N VAL A 559 18.50 -49.32 14.89
CA VAL A 559 18.70 -48.99 13.48
C VAL A 559 19.62 -50.02 12.81
N LYS A 560 20.74 -50.39 13.43
CA LYS A 560 21.65 -51.40 12.87
C LYS A 560 20.98 -52.75 12.73
N GLU A 561 20.34 -53.26 13.78
CA GLU A 561 19.65 -54.52 13.81
C GLU A 561 18.60 -54.63 12.67
N ARG A 562 17.75 -53.58 12.55
CA ARG A 562 16.75 -53.55 11.47
C ARG A 562 17.36 -53.42 10.06
N TRP A 563 18.50 -52.71 9.95
CA TRP A 563 19.20 -52.54 8.69
C TRP A 563 19.74 -53.90 8.20
N ASP A 564 20.32 -54.67 9.09
CA ASP A 564 20.86 -55.97 8.80
C ASP A 564 19.74 -56.99 8.53
N MET A 565 18.68 -57.04 9.36
CA MET A 565 17.53 -57.91 9.15
C MET A 565 16.84 -57.69 7.81
N LEU A 566 16.76 -56.47 7.32
CA LEU A 566 16.13 -56.11 6.06
C LEU A 566 17.06 -56.28 4.84
N HIS A 567 18.31 -56.70 5.05
CA HIS A 567 19.33 -56.87 4.02
C HIS A 567 19.40 -55.71 3.03
N ILE A 568 19.39 -54.46 3.54
CA ILE A 568 19.34 -53.26 2.70
C ILE A 568 20.67 -53.13 1.91
N PRO A 569 20.66 -53.15 0.56
CA PRO A 569 21.87 -53.18 -0.25
C PRO A 569 22.55 -51.80 -0.39
N VAL A 570 22.72 -51.09 0.69
CA VAL A 570 23.42 -49.79 0.78
C VAL A 570 24.17 -49.73 2.08
N GLN A 571 25.40 -49.24 2.02
CA GLN A 571 26.25 -49.12 3.21
C GLN A 571 25.64 -48.10 4.21
N LEU A 572 25.53 -48.51 5.48
CA LEU A 572 25.11 -47.64 6.58
C LEU A 572 26.36 -47.03 7.24
N SER A 573 26.55 -45.73 7.08
CA SER A 573 27.58 -44.94 7.71
C SER A 573 27.06 -44.37 9.03
N VAL A 574 27.80 -44.59 10.14
CA VAL A 574 27.44 -44.07 11.46
C VAL A 574 28.36 -42.91 11.80
N ILE A 575 27.82 -41.80 12.23
CA ILE A 575 28.61 -40.67 12.74
C ILE A 575 28.37 -40.53 14.23
N ASP A 576 29.43 -40.41 14.98
CA ASP A 576 29.36 -40.05 16.40
C ASP A 576 29.10 -38.57 16.58
N SER A 577 28.18 -38.25 17.50
CA SER A 577 27.84 -36.88 17.88
C SER A 577 28.03 -36.71 19.39
N PRO A 578 29.24 -36.36 19.83
CA PRO A 578 29.55 -36.26 21.26
C PRO A 578 28.69 -35.22 21.98
N TYR A 579 28.25 -34.17 21.26
CA TYR A 579 27.42 -33.08 21.79
C TYR A 579 25.93 -33.23 21.49
N ARG A 580 25.47 -34.36 20.96
CA ARG A 580 24.08 -34.64 20.55
C ARG A 580 23.52 -33.64 19.52
N ASP A 581 24.40 -33.00 18.76
CA ASP A 581 24.01 -32.10 17.67
C ASP A 581 24.08 -32.81 16.31
N THR A 582 22.92 -33.31 15.89
CA THR A 582 22.76 -33.98 14.61
C THR A 582 23.14 -33.10 13.43
N VAL A 583 22.81 -31.80 13.51
CA VAL A 583 22.95 -30.88 12.36
C VAL A 583 24.42 -30.63 12.08
N SER A 584 25.19 -30.27 13.09
CA SER A 584 26.65 -30.05 12.95
C SER A 584 27.37 -31.28 12.48
N SER A 585 27.04 -32.46 13.06
CA SER A 585 27.70 -33.73 12.72
C SER A 585 27.47 -34.11 11.26
N VAL A 586 26.25 -33.95 10.74
CA VAL A 586 25.94 -34.21 9.32
C VAL A 586 26.62 -33.17 8.42
N LEU A 587 26.64 -31.90 8.78
CA LEU A 587 27.33 -30.84 8.03
C LEU A 587 28.83 -31.16 7.89
N ASP A 588 29.47 -31.48 8.99
CA ASP A 588 30.91 -31.80 9.00
C ASP A 588 31.23 -33.06 8.17
N TYR A 589 30.31 -34.02 8.15
CA TYR A 589 30.45 -35.19 7.31
C TYR A 589 30.34 -34.83 5.83
N VAL A 590 29.35 -34.09 5.47
CA VAL A 590 29.10 -33.65 4.07
C VAL A 590 30.28 -32.78 3.59
N ARG A 591 30.76 -31.87 4.43
CA ARG A 591 31.95 -31.04 4.15
C ARG A 591 33.21 -31.89 3.91
N ARG A 592 33.48 -32.90 4.75
CA ARG A 592 34.63 -33.80 4.57
C ARG A 592 34.51 -34.59 3.28
N LYS A 593 33.31 -35.06 2.91
CA LYS A 593 33.08 -35.79 1.70
C LYS A 593 33.31 -34.92 0.43
N ARG A 594 32.91 -33.68 0.47
CA ARG A 594 33.10 -32.72 -0.60
C ARG A 594 34.56 -32.28 -0.79
N LYS A 595 35.32 -32.18 0.28
CA LYS A 595 36.75 -31.75 0.22
C LYS A 595 37.62 -32.63 -0.70
N LYS A 596 37.16 -33.81 -1.09
CA LYS A 596 37.92 -34.73 -1.97
C LYS A 596 37.97 -34.26 -3.43
N SER A 597 36.94 -33.52 -3.93
CA SER A 597 36.94 -32.90 -5.26
C SER A 597 36.02 -31.69 -5.31
N PRO A 598 36.50 -30.52 -5.81
CA PRO A 598 35.68 -29.30 -5.93
C PRO A 598 34.54 -29.43 -6.95
N ARG A 599 34.65 -30.33 -7.93
CA ARG A 599 33.65 -30.57 -8.99
C ARG A 599 32.59 -31.61 -8.59
N ASP A 600 32.72 -32.25 -7.42
CA ASP A 600 31.75 -33.24 -6.96
C ASP A 600 30.56 -32.55 -6.27
N VAL A 601 29.37 -33.08 -6.48
CA VAL A 601 28.14 -32.63 -5.83
C VAL A 601 27.67 -33.70 -4.85
N VAL A 602 27.34 -33.27 -3.63
CA VAL A 602 26.73 -34.13 -2.61
C VAL A 602 25.24 -33.84 -2.56
N VAL A 603 24.40 -34.84 -2.87
CA VAL A 603 22.95 -34.75 -2.76
C VAL A 603 22.50 -35.43 -1.48
N VAL A 604 21.94 -34.68 -0.55
CA VAL A 604 21.46 -35.19 0.75
C VAL A 604 19.94 -35.43 0.63
N TYR A 605 19.52 -36.69 0.69
CA TYR A 605 18.11 -37.09 0.67
C TYR A 605 17.55 -37.08 2.08
N LEU A 606 16.48 -36.32 2.28
CA LEU A 606 15.83 -36.08 3.56
C LEU A 606 14.40 -36.60 3.54
N PRO A 607 14.04 -37.66 4.28
CA PRO A 607 12.64 -38.05 4.42
C PRO A 607 11.90 -37.03 5.27
N GLU A 608 10.81 -36.47 4.75
CA GLU A 608 10.02 -35.44 5.42
C GLU A 608 8.55 -35.88 5.52
N PHE A 609 7.97 -35.81 6.73
CA PHE A 609 6.56 -36.08 6.93
C PHE A 609 5.71 -34.91 6.45
N VAL A 610 4.71 -35.20 5.62
CA VAL A 610 3.67 -34.24 5.23
C VAL A 610 2.42 -34.53 6.03
N VAL A 611 2.06 -33.59 6.91
CA VAL A 611 0.90 -33.69 7.80
C VAL A 611 -0.31 -32.96 7.22
N ALA A 612 -1.52 -33.39 7.59
CA ALA A 612 -2.75 -32.80 7.09
C ALA A 612 -3.05 -31.41 7.69
N HIS A 613 -2.67 -31.17 8.95
CA HIS A 613 -2.96 -29.94 9.67
C HIS A 613 -1.69 -29.26 10.21
N TRP A 614 -1.66 -27.93 10.18
CA TRP A 614 -0.50 -27.13 10.61
C TRP A 614 -0.09 -27.35 12.09
N TRP A 615 -1.05 -27.68 12.97
CA TRP A 615 -0.78 -27.96 14.39
C TRP A 615 -0.05 -29.30 14.59
N GLN A 616 -0.30 -30.29 13.72
CA GLN A 616 0.42 -31.59 13.74
C GLN A 616 1.91 -31.40 13.45
N GLU A 617 2.26 -30.37 12.67
CA GLU A 617 3.64 -30.03 12.37
C GLU A 617 4.44 -29.61 13.62
N ILE A 618 3.76 -29.07 14.64
CA ILE A 618 4.37 -28.71 15.94
C ILE A 618 4.77 -29.95 16.73
N LEU A 619 4.06 -31.04 16.56
CA LEU A 619 4.29 -32.32 17.25
C LEU A 619 5.45 -33.11 16.66
N HIS A 620 5.86 -32.83 15.43
CA HIS A 620 6.96 -33.54 14.78
C HIS A 620 8.31 -32.85 15.03
N ARG A 621 9.38 -33.67 15.17
CA ARG A 621 10.74 -33.16 15.40
C ARG A 621 11.18 -32.30 14.21
N ARG A 622 11.69 -31.11 14.53
CA ARG A 622 12.18 -30.15 13.52
C ARG A 622 13.60 -30.44 13.03
N THR A 623 14.18 -31.60 13.33
CA THR A 623 15.57 -31.96 13.00
C THR A 623 15.81 -31.90 11.49
N VAL A 624 14.96 -32.53 10.69
CA VAL A 624 15.07 -32.54 9.22
C VAL A 624 14.98 -31.12 8.65
N ARG A 625 14.08 -30.29 9.15
CA ARG A 625 13.96 -28.87 8.76
C ARG A 625 15.19 -28.03 9.07
N ARG A 626 15.76 -28.23 10.27
CA ARG A 626 17.00 -27.54 10.66
C ARG A 626 18.16 -27.99 9.80
N LEU A 627 18.26 -29.31 9.54
CA LEU A 627 19.30 -29.89 8.69
C LEU A 627 19.18 -29.36 7.25
N LYS A 628 17.98 -29.36 6.68
CA LYS A 628 17.71 -28.80 5.35
C LYS A 628 18.14 -27.34 5.26
N LYS A 629 17.77 -26.51 6.25
CA LYS A 629 18.15 -25.09 6.28
C LYS A 629 19.67 -24.90 6.36
N ALA A 630 20.34 -25.72 7.16
CA ALA A 630 21.79 -25.65 7.33
C ALA A 630 22.53 -26.09 6.05
N LEU A 631 22.10 -27.18 5.42
CA LEU A 631 22.69 -27.70 4.18
C LEU A 631 22.52 -26.73 2.98
N LEU A 632 21.49 -25.90 2.95
CA LEU A 632 21.31 -24.88 1.91
C LEU A 632 22.43 -23.83 1.88
N HIS A 633 23.15 -23.64 2.97
CA HIS A 633 24.28 -22.70 3.05
C HIS A 633 25.62 -23.33 2.65
N GLU A 634 25.63 -24.65 2.38
CA GLU A 634 26.86 -25.34 2.00
C GLU A 634 27.01 -25.35 0.47
N PRO A 635 28.08 -24.77 -0.07
CA PRO A 635 28.29 -24.75 -1.51
C PRO A 635 28.58 -26.18 -2.03
N GLY A 636 28.06 -26.52 -3.21
CA GLY A 636 28.20 -27.86 -3.82
C GLY A 636 27.40 -28.98 -3.16
N VAL A 637 26.45 -28.60 -2.28
CA VAL A 637 25.51 -29.53 -1.65
C VAL A 637 24.10 -29.24 -2.17
N ALA A 638 23.41 -30.28 -2.64
CA ALA A 638 22.00 -30.22 -2.99
C ALA A 638 21.18 -31.00 -1.96
N THR A 639 19.97 -30.58 -1.67
CA THR A 639 19.04 -31.30 -0.78
C THR A 639 17.84 -31.79 -1.57
N ALA A 640 17.57 -33.10 -1.49
CA ALA A 640 16.39 -33.74 -2.07
C ALA A 640 15.43 -34.15 -0.95
N THR A 641 14.29 -33.47 -0.84
CA THR A 641 13.27 -33.79 0.16
C THR A 641 12.32 -34.83 -0.40
N VAL A 642 12.21 -35.99 0.28
CA VAL A 642 11.30 -37.07 -0.11
C VAL A 642 10.07 -37.04 0.80
N PRO A 643 8.92 -36.60 0.30
CA PRO A 643 7.70 -36.43 1.09
C PRO A 643 7.05 -37.79 1.41
N TRP A 644 6.57 -37.93 2.66
CA TRP A 644 5.73 -39.00 3.11
C TRP A 644 4.42 -38.44 3.68
N ALA A 645 3.32 -38.61 2.95
CA ALA A 645 2.02 -38.10 3.35
C ALA A 645 1.37 -39.07 4.38
N LEU A 646 1.29 -38.64 5.62
CA LEU A 646 0.66 -39.44 6.70
C LEU A 646 -0.83 -39.69 6.40
N HIS A 647 -1.53 -38.74 5.79
CA HIS A 647 -2.96 -38.85 5.47
C HIS A 647 -3.26 -39.89 4.37
N ALA A 648 -2.34 -40.06 3.41
CA ALA A 648 -2.50 -41.11 2.37
C ALA A 648 -2.21 -42.51 2.91
N ALA A 649 -1.40 -42.64 3.96
CA ALA A 649 -1.09 -43.89 4.61
C ALA A 649 -2.22 -44.44 5.49
N GLU A 650 -3.10 -43.54 5.99
CA GLU A 650 -4.28 -43.94 6.77
C GLU A 650 -5.44 -44.43 5.89
N THR A 651 -5.48 -44.03 4.61
CA THR A 651 -6.58 -44.35 3.69
C THR A 651 -6.35 -45.64 2.91
N GLN A 652 -5.12 -46.20 2.88
CA GLN A 652 -4.77 -47.41 2.17
C GLN A 652 -3.78 -48.28 2.97
N PRO A 653 -4.24 -49.05 3.98
CA PRO A 653 -3.37 -50.04 4.58
C PRO A 653 -3.26 -51.25 3.62
N GLY A 654 -2.20 -51.27 2.79
CA GLY A 654 -1.84 -52.48 2.05
C GLY A 654 -1.56 -52.36 0.57
N GLU A 655 -1.86 -51.26 -0.12
CA GLU A 655 -1.46 -51.09 -1.48
C GLU A 655 -0.02 -50.51 -1.59
N THR A 656 0.94 -51.35 -1.92
CA THR A 656 2.17 -50.94 -2.57
C THR A 656 1.78 -50.12 -3.79
N VAL A 657 2.08 -48.81 -3.78
CA VAL A 657 1.83 -47.95 -4.94
C VAL A 657 2.63 -48.48 -6.12
N ALA A 658 2.00 -49.31 -6.92
CA ALA A 658 2.37 -49.51 -8.30
C ALA A 658 2.26 -48.13 -8.99
N PRO A 659 3.14 -47.83 -9.96
CA PRO A 659 3.02 -46.58 -10.69
C PRO A 659 1.61 -46.49 -11.27
N THR A 660 0.82 -45.54 -10.82
CA THR A 660 -0.51 -45.25 -11.34
C THR A 660 -0.42 -45.11 -12.85
N GLN A 661 -1.09 -46.00 -13.55
CA GLN A 661 -1.38 -45.77 -14.97
C GLN A 661 -2.01 -44.40 -15.13
N PRO A 662 -1.65 -43.68 -16.19
CA PRO A 662 -2.27 -42.37 -16.44
C PRO A 662 -3.79 -42.56 -16.57
N PRO A 663 -4.62 -41.69 -16.00
CA PRO A 663 -6.06 -41.78 -16.14
C PRO A 663 -6.41 -41.76 -17.63
N SER A 664 -7.24 -42.72 -18.01
CA SER A 664 -7.85 -42.81 -19.34
C SER A 664 -8.50 -41.47 -19.68
N SER A 665 -8.07 -40.90 -20.76
CA SER A 665 -8.62 -39.86 -21.63
C SER A 665 -9.95 -39.21 -21.22
N GLU A 666 -9.95 -38.35 -20.21
CA GLU A 666 -10.69 -37.13 -20.19
C GLU A 666 -9.63 -36.01 -20.15
N GLU A 667 -9.46 -35.33 -21.28
CA GLU A 667 -8.49 -34.26 -21.43
C GLU A 667 -8.80 -33.14 -20.41
N PRO A 668 -7.90 -32.88 -19.46
CA PRO A 668 -7.97 -31.59 -18.74
C PRO A 668 -7.64 -30.49 -19.75
N PRO A 669 -8.13 -29.27 -19.57
CA PRO A 669 -7.89 -28.15 -20.47
C PRO A 669 -6.37 -28.00 -20.67
N THR A 670 -5.94 -28.21 -21.88
CA THR A 670 -4.54 -28.24 -22.31
C THR A 670 -3.88 -26.89 -21.98
N HIS A 671 -3.03 -26.88 -20.96
CA HIS A 671 -1.95 -25.93 -20.89
C HIS A 671 -1.04 -26.20 -22.10
N ARG A 672 -1.20 -25.44 -23.18
CA ARG A 672 -0.26 -25.45 -24.30
C ARG A 672 1.11 -25.06 -23.78
N VAL A 673 1.94 -26.04 -23.49
CA VAL A 673 3.37 -25.84 -23.37
C VAL A 673 3.88 -25.53 -24.79
N HIS A 674 4.10 -24.24 -25.07
CA HIS A 674 4.83 -23.87 -26.27
C HIS A 674 6.27 -24.40 -26.12
N ARG A 675 6.56 -25.56 -26.76
CA ARG A 675 7.93 -25.98 -27.03
C ARG A 675 8.52 -24.89 -27.93
N LEU A 676 9.42 -24.07 -27.40
CA LEU A 676 10.30 -23.26 -28.21
C LEU A 676 11.05 -24.20 -29.14
N ALA A 677 10.68 -24.20 -30.43
CA ALA A 677 11.45 -24.89 -31.46
C ALA A 677 12.88 -24.31 -31.43
N LEU A 678 13.84 -25.18 -31.18
CA LEU A 678 15.25 -24.88 -31.35
C LEU A 678 15.45 -24.31 -32.76
N TYR A 679 15.76 -23.04 -32.85
CA TYR A 679 16.16 -22.39 -34.09
C TYR A 679 17.49 -23.02 -34.52
N ARG A 680 17.46 -24.07 -35.32
CA ARG A 680 18.61 -24.53 -36.10
C ARG A 680 18.87 -23.49 -37.18
N GLY A 681 19.87 -22.63 -36.94
CA GLY A 681 20.37 -21.75 -37.97
C GLY A 681 20.77 -22.55 -39.21
N LYS A 682 20.06 -22.34 -40.32
CA LYS A 682 20.53 -22.67 -41.61
C LYS A 682 21.70 -21.74 -41.96
N THR A 683 22.92 -22.27 -41.85
CA THR A 683 24.05 -21.78 -42.59
C THR A 683 23.80 -22.12 -44.05
N GLY A 684 23.36 -21.15 -44.84
CA GLY A 684 23.31 -21.21 -46.30
C GLY A 684 24.44 -20.40 -46.84
N ALA A 685 25.39 -21.11 -47.46
CA ALA A 685 26.36 -20.56 -48.38
C ALA A 685 25.65 -20.09 -49.65
N THR A 686 25.91 -18.90 -50.06
CA THR A 686 26.39 -18.35 -51.34
C THR A 686 26.30 -16.84 -51.28
#